data_2a248839d18991ecb2e7c82262c63bde
#
_entry.id   2a248839d18991ecb2e7c82262c63bde
#
_cell.length_a   1.000
_cell.length_b   1.000
_cell.length_c   1.000
_cell.angle_alpha   90.00
_cell.angle_beta   90.00
_cell.angle_gamma   90.00
#
_symmetry.space_group_name_H-M   'P 1'
#
loop_
_entity.id
_entity.type
_entity.pdbx_description
1 polymer ?
#
loop_
_entity_poly.entity_id
_entity_poly.type
_entity_poly.pdbx_seq_one_letter_code
_entity_poly.pdbx_strand_id
1 'polypeptide(L)'
;MPVLTRDEAQTRAQLIDVHRYTVRLDLTQAADPGADTFGSRTVIRFSARADGATFVELKPAELRSVTLDGQPLDVAGLADNRLALDGLTAGEHELRVDATMRYSRTGEGMHRFTDPTDGETYTYTQLFMEDVQRVFAAFDQPDLKAVFDLSVTAPEGWTVLSNGVTEHLGDGQWQAAATPLISTYLVAVAAGPWHSVRTEHRGLPFGIHCRRSLAPFMDADADEILDVTRACYDRYHEKFEEPYPFDSYDQAFVPEFNAGAMENPGLVTFRDEFIYRSAVTDTERQTRAMVISHEMAHMWFGDLVTLRWWDDIWLNESFAEYMGFQTTAEATRFKDPWTDFGVARKSWGYDADQRPSTHPVAPDPDAVPDTASAMLNFDGISYAKGASALRQLVAWLGEKDFLAGINTHIARHKFANATLADFIESLAHATDRDVHAWAADWLRTTGVDTLTSRVAHEGRGWTLDVERTGSRPHRIAVGVYDHDLADAGTLVLRERFETDLPAPTAAAESRDGGRPALIVPNDQDLTYAKVRLDETSLETALRGLSGVPDALTRAVLWNSLRDMVRDGELDGGDYLRTALAHLPEETDLALVQGVLTFATAHIADRFTTPEERPAALATLGALCRDLIRRTEDGSDPGLRLTAVRGAIDVATQAEPLQAWLTEGTVPGGPALDPELRWRTLARLAVLGATDEAAIAAELDRDPSATGQEGAARCRAALPDPAAKAAAWEAMFASDGLSNYLFTATAQGFWQPEQADLTREYVPRFYRDAVAVADRRGPAMAEAAGRHAFPTPYVDAETLRLGEECLRDAAPTPALRRKLVDQLDDLARALKVREGSGS
;
A
#
# COMPACT_ATOMS: atom_id res chain seq x y z
N MET A 1 12.03 -7.94 22.10
CA MET A 1 10.89 -8.55 22.82
C MET A 1 10.52 -9.82 22.08
N PRO A 2 10.13 -10.89 22.73
CA PRO A 2 9.67 -12.08 22.02
C PRO A 2 8.39 -11.73 21.25
N VAL A 3 8.33 -12.13 20.01
CA VAL A 3 7.15 -12.11 19.16
C VAL A 3 6.45 -13.45 19.26
N LEU A 4 5.17 -13.54 18.92
CA LEU A 4 4.46 -14.81 18.93
C LEU A 4 5.01 -15.70 17.83
N THR A 5 5.44 -16.90 18.20
CA THR A 5 5.87 -17.91 17.24
C THR A 5 4.69 -18.76 16.77
N ARG A 6 4.81 -19.31 15.56
CA ARG A 6 3.83 -20.23 14.98
C ARG A 6 3.60 -21.47 15.87
N ASP A 7 4.67 -22.03 16.42
CA ASP A 7 4.57 -23.20 17.30
C ASP A 7 3.84 -22.90 18.61
N GLU A 8 4.07 -21.72 19.19
CA GLU A 8 3.32 -21.25 20.37
C GLU A 8 1.83 -21.06 20.04
N ALA A 9 1.52 -20.43 18.90
CA ALA A 9 0.15 -20.22 18.46
C ALA A 9 -0.57 -21.56 18.21
N GLN A 10 0.08 -22.52 17.53
CA GLN A 10 -0.50 -23.85 17.29
C GLN A 10 -0.71 -24.61 18.61
N THR A 11 0.26 -24.56 19.53
CA THR A 11 0.15 -25.21 20.85
C THR A 11 -1.01 -24.62 21.64
N ARG A 12 -1.15 -23.30 21.63
CA ARG A 12 -2.23 -22.58 22.30
C ARG A 12 -3.60 -22.92 21.67
N ALA A 13 -3.72 -22.90 20.35
CA ALA A 13 -4.94 -23.27 19.64
C ALA A 13 -5.37 -24.73 19.85
N GLN A 14 -4.41 -25.64 20.12
CA GLN A 14 -4.73 -27.01 20.49
C GLN A 14 -5.22 -27.15 21.95
N LEU A 15 -4.76 -26.24 22.82
CA LEU A 15 -5.06 -26.29 24.25
C LEU A 15 -6.38 -25.59 24.58
N ILE A 16 -6.66 -24.41 23.98
CA ILE A 16 -7.80 -23.59 24.38
C ILE A 16 -8.74 -23.27 23.21
N ASP A 17 -10.02 -23.03 23.57
CA ASP A 17 -11.03 -22.36 22.74
C ASP A 17 -11.45 -21.07 23.42
N VAL A 18 -11.42 -19.94 22.70
CA VAL A 18 -11.84 -18.64 23.23
C VAL A 18 -13.29 -18.35 22.80
N HIS A 19 -14.14 -18.05 23.76
CA HIS A 19 -15.56 -17.85 23.49
C HIS A 19 -15.92 -16.37 23.38
N ARG A 20 -15.40 -15.56 24.31
CA ARG A 20 -15.84 -14.18 24.44
C ARG A 20 -14.80 -13.30 25.12
N TYR A 21 -14.64 -12.11 24.56
CA TYR A 21 -13.98 -10.97 25.21
C TYR A 21 -15.05 -9.96 25.63
N THR A 22 -14.97 -9.46 26.86
CA THR A 22 -15.69 -8.27 27.30
C THR A 22 -14.63 -7.22 27.60
N VAL A 23 -14.53 -6.20 26.76
CA VAL A 23 -13.50 -5.15 26.83
C VAL A 23 -14.16 -3.83 27.19
N ARG A 24 -13.61 -3.16 28.20
CA ARG A 24 -14.03 -1.83 28.64
C ARG A 24 -12.84 -0.88 28.58
N LEU A 25 -12.94 0.14 27.75
CA LEU A 25 -11.92 1.17 27.58
C LEU A 25 -12.38 2.47 28.23
N ASP A 26 -11.51 3.06 29.04
CA ASP A 26 -11.74 4.36 29.67
C ASP A 26 -10.86 5.41 29.00
N LEU A 27 -11.46 6.18 28.10
CA LEU A 27 -10.86 7.27 27.33
C LEU A 27 -11.27 8.65 27.86
N THR A 28 -11.84 8.75 29.08
CA THR A 28 -12.39 10.01 29.61
C THR A 28 -11.39 11.16 29.61
N GLN A 29 -10.10 10.88 29.73
CA GLN A 29 -9.03 11.88 29.71
C GLN A 29 -8.37 12.09 28.34
N ALA A 30 -8.85 11.41 27.30
CA ALA A 30 -8.21 11.44 25.99
C ALA A 30 -8.10 12.85 25.36
N ALA A 31 -9.02 13.76 25.73
CA ALA A 31 -9.00 15.15 25.27
C ALA A 31 -7.95 16.00 25.99
N ASP A 32 -7.43 15.58 27.14
CA ASP A 32 -6.46 16.35 27.90
C ASP A 32 -5.10 16.37 27.18
N PRO A 33 -4.45 17.54 26.96
CA PRO A 33 -3.19 17.61 26.21
C PRO A 33 -2.04 16.76 26.80
N GLY A 34 -2.06 16.52 28.11
CA GLY A 34 -1.07 15.71 28.82
C GLY A 34 -1.42 14.22 28.94
N ALA A 35 -2.56 13.77 28.41
CA ALA A 35 -2.94 12.37 28.49
C ALA A 35 -2.07 11.50 27.58
N ASP A 36 -1.34 10.57 28.16
CA ASP A 36 -0.50 9.59 27.48
C ASP A 36 -0.92 8.14 27.77
N THR A 37 -1.96 7.96 28.60
CA THR A 37 -2.48 6.65 29.00
C THR A 37 -4.00 6.63 29.08
N PHE A 38 -4.57 5.40 29.01
CA PHE A 38 -6.00 5.13 29.16
C PHE A 38 -6.23 3.84 29.97
N GLY A 39 -7.44 3.68 30.51
CA GLY A 39 -7.82 2.49 31.27
C GLY A 39 -8.31 1.36 30.36
N SER A 40 -7.92 0.12 30.63
CA SER A 40 -8.40 -1.08 29.93
C SER A 40 -8.74 -2.18 30.92
N ARG A 41 -9.99 -2.68 30.84
CA ARG A 41 -10.46 -3.85 31.61
C ARG A 41 -10.95 -4.89 30.65
N THR A 42 -10.39 -6.10 30.75
CA THR A 42 -10.72 -7.22 29.87
C THR A 42 -11.17 -8.41 30.68
N VAL A 43 -12.28 -9.03 30.27
CA VAL A 43 -12.69 -10.35 30.76
C VAL A 43 -12.67 -11.29 29.57
N ILE A 44 -11.88 -12.36 29.66
CA ILE A 44 -11.77 -13.40 28.62
C ILE A 44 -12.42 -14.67 29.17
N ARG A 45 -13.42 -15.18 28.46
CA ARG A 45 -14.03 -16.49 28.73
C ARG A 45 -13.56 -17.48 27.68
N PHE A 46 -12.96 -18.55 28.14
CA PHE A 46 -12.40 -19.60 27.31
C PHE A 46 -12.51 -20.96 27.98
N SER A 47 -12.33 -22.02 27.22
CA SER A 47 -12.22 -23.38 27.76
C SER A 47 -10.86 -23.98 27.43
N ALA A 48 -10.30 -24.76 28.35
CA ALA A 48 -9.14 -25.61 28.09
C ALA A 48 -9.62 -27.04 27.80
N ARG A 49 -9.11 -27.63 26.74
CA ARG A 49 -9.44 -29.01 26.30
C ARG A 49 -8.74 -30.07 27.12
N ALA A 50 -7.67 -29.70 27.79
CA ALA A 50 -6.84 -30.55 28.64
C ALA A 50 -6.16 -29.70 29.73
N ASP A 51 -5.63 -30.35 30.76
CA ASP A 51 -4.75 -29.71 31.73
C ASP A 51 -3.48 -29.22 31.02
N GLY A 52 -3.05 -27.98 31.33
CA GLY A 52 -1.89 -27.40 30.66
C GLY A 52 -1.52 -26.02 31.15
N ALA A 53 -0.71 -25.33 30.35
CA ALA A 53 -0.30 -23.95 30.59
C ALA A 53 -0.25 -23.19 29.25
N THR A 54 -0.51 -21.88 29.31
CA THR A 54 -0.37 -20.96 28.18
C THR A 54 0.04 -19.58 28.70
N PHE A 55 -0.12 -18.53 27.90
CA PHE A 55 0.11 -17.14 28.31
C PHE A 55 -0.88 -16.23 27.61
N VAL A 56 -1.12 -15.07 28.20
CA VAL A 56 -1.86 -13.95 27.61
C VAL A 56 -0.89 -12.82 27.28
N GLU A 57 -1.09 -12.15 26.14
CA GLU A 57 -0.29 -10.99 25.73
C GLU A 57 -0.90 -9.70 26.28
N LEU A 58 -0.04 -8.79 26.75
CA LEU A 58 -0.42 -7.48 27.27
C LEU A 58 0.81 -6.58 27.38
N LYS A 59 0.73 -5.36 26.82
CA LYS A 59 1.80 -4.34 26.86
C LYS A 59 1.36 -3.06 27.59
N PRO A 60 1.15 -3.11 28.91
CA PRO A 60 0.59 -2.00 29.67
C PRO A 60 1.65 -0.97 30.06
N ALA A 61 1.17 0.24 30.42
CA ALA A 61 1.94 1.17 31.25
C ALA A 61 2.03 0.67 32.70
N GLU A 62 0.90 0.10 33.18
CA GLU A 62 0.78 -0.49 34.50
C GLU A 62 -0.24 -1.65 34.49
N LEU A 63 0.15 -2.81 34.97
CA LEU A 63 -0.76 -3.93 35.24
C LEU A 63 -1.26 -3.83 36.69
N ARG A 64 -2.55 -3.51 36.86
CA ARG A 64 -3.14 -3.26 38.18
C ARG A 64 -3.57 -4.54 38.88
N SER A 65 -4.28 -5.41 38.20
CA SER A 65 -4.71 -6.68 38.73
C SER A 65 -5.04 -7.71 37.69
N VAL A 66 -4.80 -8.98 38.02
CA VAL A 66 -5.20 -10.13 37.20
C VAL A 66 -5.83 -11.20 38.09
N THR A 67 -6.91 -11.81 37.64
CA THR A 67 -7.47 -13.00 38.28
C THR A 67 -7.80 -14.07 37.25
N LEU A 68 -7.49 -15.32 37.56
CA LEU A 68 -7.94 -16.51 36.84
C LEU A 68 -8.92 -17.28 37.73
N ASP A 69 -10.14 -17.47 37.25
CA ASP A 69 -11.23 -18.14 37.97
C ASP A 69 -11.47 -17.55 39.38
N GLY A 70 -11.34 -16.20 39.47
CA GLY A 70 -11.46 -15.45 40.71
C GLY A 70 -10.26 -15.53 41.66
N GLN A 71 -9.22 -16.28 41.31
CA GLN A 71 -7.98 -16.33 42.08
C GLN A 71 -6.98 -15.29 41.55
N PRO A 72 -6.39 -14.46 42.40
CA PRO A 72 -5.40 -13.46 41.96
C PRO A 72 -4.13 -14.11 41.45
N LEU A 73 -3.63 -13.59 40.32
CA LEU A 73 -2.30 -13.89 39.79
C LEU A 73 -1.31 -12.79 40.16
N ASP A 74 -0.05 -13.13 40.25
CA ASP A 74 1.02 -12.16 40.54
C ASP A 74 1.25 -11.26 39.33
N VAL A 75 0.93 -9.98 39.43
CA VAL A 75 1.18 -8.99 38.40
C VAL A 75 2.66 -8.79 38.07
N ALA A 76 3.59 -9.08 39.02
CA ALA A 76 5.02 -9.05 38.77
C ALA A 76 5.51 -10.17 37.85
N GLY A 77 4.66 -11.16 37.56
CA GLY A 77 4.91 -12.22 36.60
C GLY A 77 4.80 -11.78 35.13
N LEU A 78 4.35 -10.54 34.86
CA LEU A 78 4.36 -9.98 33.51
C LEU A 78 5.81 -9.74 33.05
N ALA A 79 6.27 -10.52 32.10
CA ALA A 79 7.59 -10.38 31.52
C ALA A 79 7.48 -10.39 29.99
N ASP A 80 8.21 -9.53 29.31
CA ASP A 80 8.25 -9.48 27.82
C ASP A 80 6.85 -9.40 27.18
N ASN A 81 5.92 -8.65 27.80
CA ASN A 81 4.51 -8.49 27.40
C ASN A 81 3.68 -9.78 27.50
N ARG A 82 4.11 -10.78 28.24
CA ARG A 82 3.42 -12.04 28.44
C ARG A 82 3.20 -12.32 29.92
N LEU A 83 2.01 -12.74 30.26
CA LEU A 83 1.67 -13.23 31.59
C LEU A 83 1.33 -14.73 31.48
N ALA A 84 2.09 -15.57 32.18
CA ALA A 84 1.89 -17.02 32.19
C ALA A 84 0.57 -17.37 32.87
N LEU A 85 -0.15 -18.34 32.30
CA LEU A 85 -1.36 -18.96 32.84
C LEU A 85 -1.05 -20.45 33.09
N ASP A 86 -0.45 -20.70 34.25
CA ASP A 86 -0.05 -22.05 34.66
C ASP A 86 -1.20 -22.79 35.35
N GLY A 87 -1.22 -24.11 35.21
CA GLY A 87 -2.14 -24.98 35.96
C GLY A 87 -3.60 -24.89 35.49
N LEU A 88 -3.84 -24.55 34.21
CA LEU A 88 -5.18 -24.67 33.64
C LEU A 88 -5.63 -26.14 33.73
N THR A 89 -6.87 -26.34 34.17
CA THR A 89 -7.53 -27.65 34.15
C THR A 89 -8.48 -27.75 32.96
N ALA A 90 -8.76 -28.95 32.49
CA ALA A 90 -9.76 -29.12 31.43
C ALA A 90 -11.11 -28.54 31.87
N GLY A 91 -11.72 -27.65 31.10
CA GLY A 91 -13.01 -27.00 31.42
C GLY A 91 -13.03 -25.50 31.16
N GLU A 92 -14.07 -24.84 31.67
CA GLU A 92 -14.29 -23.39 31.46
C GLU A 92 -13.42 -22.56 32.41
N HIS A 93 -12.92 -21.44 31.86
CA HIS A 93 -12.09 -20.49 32.59
C HIS A 93 -12.53 -19.04 32.33
N GLU A 94 -12.29 -18.19 33.32
CA GLU A 94 -12.49 -16.74 33.21
C GLU A 94 -11.23 -16.00 33.69
N LEU A 95 -10.57 -15.31 32.73
CA LEU A 95 -9.44 -14.42 33.02
C LEU A 95 -9.94 -12.97 33.07
N ARG A 96 -9.63 -12.25 34.13
CA ARG A 96 -9.90 -10.81 34.28
C ARG A 96 -8.60 -10.04 34.41
N VAL A 97 -8.47 -8.97 33.63
CA VAL A 97 -7.29 -8.10 33.61
C VAL A 97 -7.75 -6.65 33.75
N ASP A 98 -7.13 -5.90 34.67
CA ASP A 98 -7.27 -4.45 34.82
C ASP A 98 -5.90 -3.81 34.64
N ALA A 99 -5.76 -2.91 33.65
CA ALA A 99 -4.50 -2.30 33.28
C ALA A 99 -4.66 -0.83 32.86
N THR A 100 -3.56 -0.09 32.94
CA THR A 100 -3.37 1.20 32.28
C THR A 100 -2.55 0.98 31.02
N MET A 101 -3.07 1.41 29.86
CA MET A 101 -2.43 1.28 28.58
C MET A 101 -1.87 2.62 28.10
N ARG A 102 -0.97 2.61 27.11
CA ARG A 102 -0.38 3.83 26.54
C ARG A 102 -1.05 4.18 25.21
N TYR A 103 -1.29 5.48 24.99
CA TYR A 103 -1.55 5.99 23.65
C TYR A 103 -0.30 5.89 22.78
N SER A 104 -0.51 5.65 21.49
CA SER A 104 0.53 5.67 20.46
C SER A 104 0.50 6.99 19.68
N ARG A 105 1.63 7.34 19.07
CA ARG A 105 1.79 8.41 18.08
C ARG A 105 2.48 7.89 16.81
N THR A 106 2.52 6.58 16.64
CA THR A 106 3.21 5.91 15.51
C THR A 106 2.26 5.07 14.67
N GLY A 107 0.93 5.20 14.87
CA GLY A 107 -0.09 4.51 14.09
C GLY A 107 -0.34 3.06 14.51
N GLU A 108 0.14 2.62 15.66
CA GLU A 108 0.01 1.24 16.18
C GLU A 108 -0.74 1.23 17.51
N GLY A 109 -1.56 0.22 17.78
CA GLY A 109 -2.35 0.12 19.00
C GLY A 109 -3.44 1.19 19.07
N MET A 110 -3.59 1.92 20.18
CA MET A 110 -4.51 3.06 20.32
C MET A 110 -3.77 4.34 19.94
N HIS A 111 -3.90 4.78 18.71
CA HIS A 111 -3.30 6.04 18.23
C HIS A 111 -4.09 7.24 18.75
N ARG A 112 -3.38 8.28 19.19
CA ARG A 112 -3.95 9.53 19.66
C ARG A 112 -3.36 10.70 18.88
N PHE A 113 -4.22 11.48 18.27
CA PHE A 113 -3.87 12.63 17.45
C PHE A 113 -4.65 13.87 17.91
N THR A 114 -3.96 15.02 18.03
CA THR A 114 -4.61 16.30 18.24
C THR A 114 -4.47 17.14 16.96
N ASP A 115 -5.60 17.50 16.37
CA ASP A 115 -5.64 18.25 15.11
C ASP A 115 -5.12 19.68 15.33
N PRO A 116 -4.05 20.09 14.65
CA PRO A 116 -3.49 21.45 14.80
C PRO A 116 -4.42 22.54 14.25
N THR A 117 -5.44 22.19 13.46
CA THR A 117 -6.39 23.14 12.87
C THR A 117 -7.37 23.69 13.90
N ASP A 118 -7.92 22.83 14.75
CA ASP A 118 -9.01 23.18 15.68
C ASP A 118 -8.71 22.77 17.14
N GLY A 119 -7.61 22.07 17.39
CA GLY A 119 -7.21 21.58 18.71
C GLY A 119 -8.01 20.37 19.20
N GLU A 120 -8.89 19.81 18.39
CA GLU A 120 -9.69 18.64 18.76
C GLU A 120 -8.82 17.37 18.74
N THR A 121 -9.14 16.44 19.63
CA THR A 121 -8.39 15.18 19.75
C THR A 121 -9.22 14.00 19.26
N TYR A 122 -8.55 13.07 18.59
CA TYR A 122 -9.11 11.85 18.02
C TYR A 122 -8.28 10.66 18.44
N THR A 123 -8.93 9.53 18.68
CA THR A 123 -8.26 8.26 18.92
C THR A 123 -8.83 7.18 18.03
N TYR A 124 -8.00 6.25 17.59
CA TYR A 124 -8.42 5.06 16.87
C TYR A 124 -7.47 3.90 17.13
N THR A 125 -7.95 2.69 16.94
CA THR A 125 -7.13 1.49 17.08
C THR A 125 -6.60 1.03 15.72
N GLN A 126 -5.34 0.56 15.70
CA GLN A 126 -4.77 -0.26 14.64
C GLN A 126 -4.07 -1.44 15.30
N LEU A 127 -4.65 -2.63 15.14
CA LEU A 127 -4.27 -3.80 15.94
C LEU A 127 -3.56 -4.89 15.14
N PHE A 128 -3.49 -4.73 13.84
CA PHE A 128 -2.79 -5.63 12.93
C PHE A 128 -1.28 -5.57 13.14
N MET A 129 -0.54 -6.65 13.26
CA MET A 129 -0.89 -8.08 13.36
C MET A 129 -0.97 -8.55 14.83
N GLU A 130 -0.17 -7.96 15.74
CA GLU A 130 0.03 -8.36 17.14
C GLU A 130 -0.08 -7.16 18.11
N ASP A 131 -0.73 -6.10 17.69
CA ASP A 131 -0.82 -4.85 18.47
C ASP A 131 -2.06 -4.76 19.38
N VAL A 132 -2.89 -5.82 19.43
CA VAL A 132 -3.99 -5.95 20.41
C VAL A 132 -3.47 -5.78 21.83
N GLN A 133 -2.31 -6.38 22.15
CA GLN A 133 -1.63 -6.29 23.43
C GLN A 133 -1.33 -4.86 23.91
N ARG A 134 -1.35 -3.86 23.01
CA ARG A 134 -1.21 -2.44 23.31
C ARG A 134 -2.50 -1.78 23.79
N VAL A 135 -3.65 -2.46 23.59
CA VAL A 135 -4.97 -1.89 23.89
C VAL A 135 -5.70 -2.68 24.97
N PHE A 136 -5.67 -4.02 24.90
CA PHE A 136 -6.26 -4.90 25.91
C PHE A 136 -5.54 -6.25 25.96
N ALA A 137 -5.76 -7.00 27.04
CA ALA A 137 -5.19 -8.35 27.18
C ALA A 137 -5.86 -9.33 26.22
N ALA A 138 -5.09 -10.11 25.49
CA ALA A 138 -5.61 -11.06 24.51
C ALA A 138 -4.73 -12.29 24.32
N PHE A 139 -5.33 -13.37 23.81
CA PHE A 139 -4.64 -14.44 23.11
C PHE A 139 -4.50 -14.01 21.65
N ASP A 140 -3.44 -13.25 21.35
CA ASP A 140 -3.35 -12.48 20.13
C ASP A 140 -2.84 -13.31 18.95
N GLN A 141 -3.74 -14.07 18.33
CA GLN A 141 -3.50 -14.87 17.14
C GLN A 141 -4.76 -15.00 16.29
N PRO A 142 -4.63 -15.15 14.95
CA PRO A 142 -5.78 -15.04 14.04
C PRO A 142 -6.77 -16.21 14.14
N ASP A 143 -6.35 -17.38 14.57
CA ASP A 143 -7.18 -18.59 14.60
C ASP A 143 -7.89 -18.86 15.95
N LEU A 144 -7.82 -17.92 16.88
CA LEU A 144 -8.62 -17.91 18.09
C LEU A 144 -9.73 -16.85 18.00
N LYS A 145 -10.65 -17.05 17.06
CA LYS A 145 -11.81 -16.17 16.89
C LYS A 145 -12.73 -16.22 18.12
N ALA A 146 -13.27 -15.06 18.47
CA ALA A 146 -14.19 -14.93 19.58
C ALA A 146 -15.27 -13.88 19.30
N VAL A 147 -16.29 -13.84 20.15
CA VAL A 147 -17.26 -12.74 20.22
C VAL A 147 -16.67 -11.62 21.06
N PHE A 148 -16.79 -10.37 20.62
CA PHE A 148 -16.35 -9.19 21.37
C PHE A 148 -17.55 -8.36 21.81
N ASP A 149 -17.61 -8.08 23.12
CA ASP A 149 -18.50 -7.10 23.76
C ASP A 149 -17.62 -5.88 24.13
N LEU A 150 -17.80 -4.79 23.40
CA LEU A 150 -16.99 -3.58 23.55
C LEU A 150 -17.81 -2.47 24.20
N SER A 151 -17.28 -1.87 25.27
CA SER A 151 -17.80 -0.66 25.86
C SER A 151 -16.70 0.38 26.06
N VAL A 152 -17.03 1.63 25.79
CA VAL A 152 -16.08 2.73 25.86
C VAL A 152 -16.69 3.87 26.65
N THR A 153 -15.94 4.42 27.59
CA THR A 153 -16.27 5.69 28.23
C THR A 153 -15.37 6.75 27.61
N ALA A 154 -15.95 7.75 26.95
CA ALA A 154 -15.28 8.80 26.21
C ALA A 154 -15.60 10.19 26.79
N PRO A 155 -14.82 11.24 26.49
CA PRO A 155 -15.17 12.62 26.83
C PRO A 155 -16.57 13.01 26.36
N GLU A 156 -17.21 13.93 27.07
CA GLU A 156 -18.53 14.45 26.69
C GLU A 156 -18.48 15.08 25.27
N GLY A 157 -19.48 14.80 24.46
CA GLY A 157 -19.57 15.29 23.08
C GLY A 157 -18.77 14.51 22.04
N TRP A 158 -18.02 13.48 22.47
CA TRP A 158 -17.38 12.54 21.55
C TRP A 158 -18.37 11.49 21.02
N THR A 159 -18.10 11.02 19.81
CA THR A 159 -18.76 9.85 19.21
C THR A 159 -17.81 8.67 19.24
N VAL A 160 -18.30 7.51 19.60
CA VAL A 160 -17.55 6.25 19.54
C VAL A 160 -18.09 5.41 18.40
N LEU A 161 -17.18 4.91 17.57
CA LEU A 161 -17.42 3.97 16.47
C LEU A 161 -16.70 2.65 16.82
N SER A 162 -17.26 1.53 16.42
CA SER A 162 -16.69 0.20 16.68
C SER A 162 -17.17 -0.83 15.66
N ASN A 163 -16.74 -2.08 15.79
CA ASN A 163 -17.10 -3.20 14.90
C ASN A 163 -18.63 -3.47 14.80
N GLY A 164 -19.42 -3.04 15.75
CA GLY A 164 -20.86 -3.16 15.73
C GLY A 164 -21.54 -1.81 15.95
N VAL A 165 -22.82 -1.72 15.64
CA VAL A 165 -23.61 -0.51 15.89
C VAL A 165 -23.44 -0.07 17.34
N THR A 166 -23.06 1.18 17.56
CA THR A 166 -22.81 1.75 18.88
C THR A 166 -24.02 2.52 19.40
N GLU A 167 -24.33 2.35 20.70
CA GLU A 167 -25.37 3.05 21.42
C GLU A 167 -24.76 3.92 22.52
N HIS A 168 -25.16 5.21 22.59
CA HIS A 168 -24.79 6.11 23.67
C HIS A 168 -25.74 5.93 24.86
N LEU A 169 -25.20 5.49 26.01
CA LEU A 169 -25.97 5.19 27.20
C LEU A 169 -26.10 6.38 28.18
N GLY A 170 -25.48 7.51 27.89
CA GLY A 170 -25.36 8.69 28.76
C GLY A 170 -24.01 8.73 29.49
N ASP A 171 -23.69 9.89 30.10
CA ASP A 171 -22.45 10.14 30.86
C ASP A 171 -21.16 9.70 30.12
N GLY A 172 -21.09 9.90 28.79
CA GLY A 172 -19.97 9.50 27.96
C GLY A 172 -19.81 7.99 27.74
N GLN A 173 -20.77 7.17 28.21
CA GLN A 173 -20.73 5.72 28.06
C GLN A 173 -21.32 5.28 26.71
N TRP A 174 -20.58 4.44 26.01
CA TRP A 174 -20.95 3.84 24.74
C TRP A 174 -20.87 2.31 24.81
N GLN A 175 -21.84 1.64 24.21
CA GLN A 175 -21.88 0.19 24.07
C GLN A 175 -21.99 -0.19 22.60
N ALA A 176 -21.07 -1.01 22.08
CA ALA A 176 -21.21 -1.60 20.76
C ALA A 176 -22.06 -2.88 20.83
N ALA A 177 -22.78 -3.18 19.75
CA ALA A 177 -23.37 -4.49 19.57
C ALA A 177 -22.28 -5.57 19.59
N ALA A 178 -22.60 -6.74 20.15
CA ALA A 178 -21.66 -7.85 20.18
C ALA A 178 -21.32 -8.32 18.77
N THR A 179 -20.04 -8.54 18.50
CA THR A 179 -19.59 -9.01 17.18
C THR A 179 -19.99 -10.46 16.92
N PRO A 180 -20.07 -10.92 15.68
CA PRO A 180 -19.89 -12.33 15.35
C PRO A 180 -18.50 -12.83 15.79
N LEU A 181 -18.14 -14.07 15.46
CA LEU A 181 -16.79 -14.60 15.66
C LEU A 181 -15.81 -13.89 14.72
N ILE A 182 -14.92 -13.07 15.29
CA ILE A 182 -13.84 -12.38 14.57
C ILE A 182 -12.48 -12.62 15.25
N SER A 183 -11.40 -12.42 14.51
CA SER A 183 -10.06 -12.49 15.05
C SER A 183 -9.73 -11.23 15.85
N THR A 184 -8.80 -11.34 16.80
CA THR A 184 -8.40 -10.25 17.71
C THR A 184 -7.91 -9.00 16.95
N TYR A 185 -7.12 -9.17 15.89
CA TYR A 185 -6.54 -8.07 15.12
C TYR A 185 -7.57 -7.21 14.37
N LEU A 186 -8.80 -7.71 14.19
CA LEU A 186 -9.92 -7.03 13.54
C LEU A 186 -10.77 -6.17 14.47
N VAL A 187 -10.46 -6.17 15.76
CA VAL A 187 -11.19 -5.34 16.74
C VAL A 187 -10.85 -3.88 16.52
N ALA A 188 -11.88 -3.05 16.41
CA ALA A 188 -11.70 -1.64 16.13
C ALA A 188 -12.53 -0.75 17.05
N VAL A 189 -11.93 0.37 17.47
CA VAL A 189 -12.57 1.48 18.16
C VAL A 189 -12.01 2.78 17.59
N ALA A 190 -12.90 3.73 17.25
CA ALA A 190 -12.53 5.09 16.96
C ALA A 190 -13.37 6.05 17.80
N ALA A 191 -12.71 6.96 18.53
CA ALA A 191 -13.41 7.87 19.44
C ALA A 191 -12.88 9.31 19.26
N GLY A 192 -13.82 10.24 19.16
CA GLY A 192 -13.50 11.66 18.93
C GLY A 192 -14.73 12.48 18.57
N PRO A 193 -14.58 13.78 18.37
CA PRO A 193 -15.65 14.64 17.87
C PRO A 193 -15.78 14.52 16.33
N TRP A 194 -16.05 13.31 15.85
CA TRP A 194 -16.15 12.98 14.43
C TRP A 194 -17.27 13.78 13.73
N HIS A 195 -16.97 14.26 12.52
CA HIS A 195 -18.00 14.64 11.56
C HIS A 195 -18.47 13.36 10.85
N SER A 196 -19.81 13.20 10.73
CA SER A 196 -20.39 11.95 10.25
C SER A 196 -21.50 12.22 9.23
N VAL A 197 -21.47 11.50 8.12
CA VAL A 197 -22.59 11.38 7.18
C VAL A 197 -23.09 9.95 7.25
N ARG A 198 -24.38 9.77 7.60
CA ARG A 198 -24.99 8.44 7.76
C ARG A 198 -26.09 8.23 6.75
N THR A 199 -26.22 7.00 6.28
CA THR A 199 -27.24 6.56 5.34
C THR A 199 -27.58 5.09 5.61
N GLU A 200 -28.47 4.55 4.80
CA GLU A 200 -28.85 3.14 4.82
C GLU A 200 -28.83 2.60 3.40
N HIS A 201 -28.41 1.35 3.22
CA HIS A 201 -28.50 0.64 1.96
C HIS A 201 -28.95 -0.80 2.20
N ARG A 202 -30.04 -1.23 1.56
CA ARG A 202 -30.66 -2.56 1.71
C ARG A 202 -30.92 -2.97 3.17
N GLY A 203 -31.25 -2.01 4.03
CA GLY A 203 -31.52 -2.26 5.45
C GLY A 203 -30.28 -2.32 6.34
N LEU A 204 -29.07 -2.09 5.77
CA LEU A 204 -27.83 -2.01 6.52
C LEU A 204 -27.43 -0.54 6.75
N PRO A 205 -27.10 -0.12 7.98
CA PRO A 205 -26.55 1.19 8.26
C PRO A 205 -25.17 1.37 7.59
N PHE A 206 -24.99 2.50 6.90
CA PHE A 206 -23.72 2.95 6.33
C PHE A 206 -23.35 4.30 6.92
N GLY A 207 -22.06 4.49 7.21
CA GLY A 207 -21.53 5.76 7.68
C GLY A 207 -20.18 6.09 7.05
N ILE A 208 -19.92 7.40 6.89
CA ILE A 208 -18.58 7.91 6.62
C ILE A 208 -18.24 8.96 7.67
N HIS A 209 -17.02 8.93 8.17
CA HIS A 209 -16.58 9.73 9.31
C HIS A 209 -15.20 10.31 9.07
N CYS A 210 -15.00 11.58 9.42
CA CYS A 210 -13.69 12.22 9.37
C CYS A 210 -13.50 13.19 10.54
N ARG A 211 -12.27 13.69 10.71
CA ARG A 211 -12.00 14.80 11.62
C ARG A 211 -12.87 16.02 11.26
N ARG A 212 -13.30 16.77 12.27
CA ARG A 212 -14.18 17.94 12.08
C ARG A 212 -13.57 18.98 11.13
N SER A 213 -12.26 19.17 11.16
CA SER A 213 -11.56 20.07 10.24
C SER A 213 -11.65 19.67 8.76
N LEU A 214 -11.93 18.40 8.47
CA LEU A 214 -12.11 17.87 7.12
C LEU A 214 -13.57 17.81 6.68
N ALA A 215 -14.53 18.18 7.54
CA ALA A 215 -15.95 18.08 7.26
C ALA A 215 -16.38 18.73 5.92
N PRO A 216 -15.96 19.96 5.56
CA PRO A 216 -16.38 20.57 4.30
C PRO A 216 -15.91 19.79 3.06
N PHE A 217 -14.76 19.12 3.16
CA PHE A 217 -14.17 18.34 2.07
C PHE A 217 -14.86 16.98 1.96
N MET A 218 -15.15 16.33 3.09
CA MET A 218 -15.91 15.09 3.09
C MET A 218 -17.33 15.30 2.58
N ASP A 219 -17.99 16.36 3.01
CA ASP A 219 -19.36 16.67 2.53
C ASP A 219 -19.40 16.88 1.00
N ALA A 220 -18.34 17.45 0.42
CA ALA A 220 -18.23 17.62 -1.03
C ALA A 220 -18.03 16.29 -1.78
N ASP A 221 -17.40 15.30 -1.15
CA ASP A 221 -17.09 13.98 -1.74
C ASP A 221 -18.03 12.86 -1.26
N ALA A 222 -18.92 13.14 -0.29
CA ALA A 222 -19.76 12.13 0.37
C ALA A 222 -20.59 11.29 -0.60
N ASP A 223 -21.22 11.91 -1.58
CA ASP A 223 -22.05 11.21 -2.57
C ASP A 223 -21.19 10.22 -3.38
N GLU A 224 -20.00 10.62 -3.85
CA GLU A 224 -19.12 9.73 -4.61
C GLU A 224 -18.63 8.55 -3.75
N ILE A 225 -18.20 8.79 -2.51
CA ILE A 225 -17.76 7.75 -1.59
C ILE A 225 -18.89 6.73 -1.34
N LEU A 226 -20.08 7.23 -1.04
CA LEU A 226 -21.23 6.37 -0.74
C LEU A 226 -21.76 5.65 -2.00
N ASP A 227 -21.74 6.27 -3.17
CA ASP A 227 -22.16 5.64 -4.42
C ASP A 227 -21.21 4.50 -4.80
N VAL A 228 -19.88 4.70 -4.68
CA VAL A 228 -18.90 3.62 -4.87
C VAL A 228 -19.14 2.49 -3.86
N THR A 229 -19.34 2.83 -2.58
CA THR A 229 -19.57 1.85 -1.52
C THR A 229 -20.81 1.00 -1.81
N ARG A 230 -21.94 1.62 -2.17
CA ARG A 230 -23.19 0.93 -2.52
C ARG A 230 -23.04 0.04 -3.76
N ALA A 231 -22.37 0.56 -4.79
CA ALA A 231 -22.14 -0.17 -6.03
C ALA A 231 -21.28 -1.41 -5.82
N CYS A 232 -20.20 -1.30 -5.02
CA CYS A 232 -19.35 -2.43 -4.66
C CYS A 232 -20.12 -3.44 -3.79
N TYR A 233 -20.87 -2.96 -2.78
CA TYR A 233 -21.71 -3.80 -1.93
C TYR A 233 -22.70 -4.64 -2.76
N ASP A 234 -23.42 -4.01 -3.69
CA ASP A 234 -24.36 -4.68 -4.57
C ASP A 234 -23.65 -5.71 -5.47
N ARG A 235 -22.49 -5.33 -6.02
CA ARG A 235 -21.74 -6.21 -6.91
C ARG A 235 -21.18 -7.45 -6.17
N TYR A 236 -20.69 -7.29 -4.94
CA TYR A 236 -20.26 -8.43 -4.13
C TYR A 236 -21.38 -9.39 -3.81
N HIS A 237 -22.62 -8.88 -3.55
CA HIS A 237 -23.80 -9.73 -3.38
C HIS A 237 -24.29 -10.42 -4.65
N GLU A 238 -23.87 -9.96 -5.84
CA GLU A 238 -24.08 -10.71 -7.09
C GLU A 238 -23.05 -11.84 -7.29
N LYS A 239 -21.83 -11.66 -6.76
CA LYS A 239 -20.72 -12.62 -6.90
C LYS A 239 -20.70 -13.66 -5.79
N PHE A 240 -21.01 -13.27 -4.56
CA PHE A 240 -20.96 -14.13 -3.38
C PHE A 240 -22.36 -14.57 -2.94
N GLU A 241 -22.53 -15.88 -2.72
CA GLU A 241 -23.79 -16.45 -2.26
C GLU A 241 -24.04 -16.16 -0.77
N GLU A 242 -22.97 -16.01 0.04
CA GLU A 242 -23.08 -15.64 1.45
C GLU A 242 -23.33 -14.14 1.58
N PRO A 243 -24.39 -13.71 2.29
CA PRO A 243 -24.64 -12.29 2.49
C PRO A 243 -23.57 -11.64 3.40
N TYR A 244 -23.49 -10.31 3.34
CA TYR A 244 -22.64 -9.51 4.25
C TYR A 244 -22.97 -9.88 5.72
N PRO A 245 -21.95 -10.31 6.51
CA PRO A 245 -22.25 -10.99 7.76
C PRO A 245 -22.28 -10.07 9.01
N PHE A 246 -22.10 -8.75 8.84
CA PHE A 246 -22.01 -7.79 9.93
C PHE A 246 -23.23 -6.86 9.96
N ASP A 247 -23.41 -6.08 11.05
CA ASP A 247 -24.61 -5.28 11.32
C ASP A 247 -24.52 -3.82 10.83
N SER A 248 -23.33 -3.38 10.37
CA SER A 248 -23.09 -2.03 9.84
C SER A 248 -21.89 -2.02 8.89
N TYR A 249 -21.75 -0.94 8.10
CA TYR A 249 -20.57 -0.65 7.28
C TYR A 249 -20.21 0.83 7.45
N ASP A 250 -19.43 1.12 8.47
CA ASP A 250 -18.88 2.44 8.74
C ASP A 250 -17.46 2.56 8.17
N GLN A 251 -17.13 3.72 7.60
CA GLN A 251 -15.82 4.07 7.04
C GLN A 251 -15.29 5.28 7.79
N ALA A 252 -14.23 5.11 8.58
CA ALA A 252 -13.60 6.18 9.32
C ALA A 252 -12.27 6.60 8.67
N PHE A 253 -12.21 7.85 8.23
CA PHE A 253 -10.99 8.45 7.69
C PHE A 253 -10.19 9.04 8.85
N VAL A 254 -9.09 8.37 9.19
CA VAL A 254 -8.33 8.61 10.43
C VAL A 254 -6.95 9.21 10.15
N PRO A 255 -6.45 10.10 11.03
CA PRO A 255 -5.18 10.81 10.84
C PRO A 255 -3.96 9.93 11.08
N GLU A 256 -2.85 10.23 10.40
CA GLU A 256 -1.53 9.60 10.56
C GLU A 256 -1.56 8.07 10.44
N PHE A 257 -2.39 7.55 9.54
CA PHE A 257 -2.57 6.11 9.35
C PHE A 257 -1.47 5.52 8.46
N ASN A 258 -0.77 4.49 8.94
CA ASN A 258 0.40 3.92 8.26
C ASN A 258 0.06 3.15 6.98
N ALA A 259 -1.13 2.56 6.89
CA ALA A 259 -1.60 1.82 5.73
C ALA A 259 -2.52 2.67 4.82
N GLY A 260 -3.00 2.13 3.72
CA GLY A 260 -4.05 2.74 2.91
C GLY A 260 -5.39 2.70 3.64
N ALA A 261 -5.75 1.51 4.12
CA ALA A 261 -6.92 1.26 4.93
C ALA A 261 -6.73 -0.03 5.77
N MET A 262 -7.74 -0.39 6.55
CA MET A 262 -7.81 -1.63 7.35
C MET A 262 -9.25 -2.13 7.38
N GLU A 263 -9.42 -3.39 7.11
CA GLU A 263 -10.68 -4.09 6.90
C GLU A 263 -11.51 -4.41 8.16
N ASN A 264 -11.34 -3.70 9.27
CA ASN A 264 -12.08 -4.04 10.49
C ASN A 264 -13.58 -4.16 10.22
N PRO A 265 -14.23 -5.32 10.48
CA PRO A 265 -15.64 -5.51 10.17
C PRO A 265 -16.53 -4.50 10.93
N GLY A 266 -17.47 -3.91 10.21
CA GLY A 266 -18.35 -2.86 10.72
C GLY A 266 -17.73 -1.47 10.85
N LEU A 267 -16.41 -1.35 10.94
CA LEU A 267 -15.68 -0.08 11.03
C LEU A 267 -14.37 -0.13 10.25
N VAL A 268 -14.44 0.00 8.94
CA VAL A 268 -13.25 0.11 8.09
C VAL A 268 -12.56 1.44 8.35
N THR A 269 -11.25 1.41 8.61
CA THR A 269 -10.45 2.63 8.78
C THR A 269 -9.65 2.92 7.52
N PHE A 270 -9.66 4.18 7.08
CA PHE A 270 -8.92 4.69 5.92
C PHE A 270 -7.98 5.80 6.36
N ARG A 271 -6.88 5.99 5.64
CA ARG A 271 -6.10 7.21 5.81
C ARG A 271 -6.92 8.43 5.40
N ASP A 272 -6.83 9.50 6.16
CA ASP A 272 -7.68 10.68 5.93
C ASP A 272 -7.23 11.56 4.74
N GLU A 273 -6.09 11.26 4.11
CA GLU A 273 -5.69 11.85 2.83
C GLU A 273 -6.63 11.47 1.68
N PHE A 274 -7.46 10.43 1.82
CA PHE A 274 -8.54 10.15 0.89
C PHE A 274 -9.72 11.13 0.97
N ILE A 275 -9.76 12.02 1.95
CA ILE A 275 -10.62 13.19 1.98
C ILE A 275 -9.83 14.36 1.40
N TYR A 276 -10.09 14.67 0.16
CA TYR A 276 -9.26 15.57 -0.64
C TYR A 276 -9.48 17.03 -0.28
N ARG A 277 -8.47 17.69 0.28
CA ARG A 277 -8.47 19.13 0.60
C ARG A 277 -8.07 20.00 -0.59
N SER A 278 -7.50 19.41 -1.60
CA SER A 278 -6.98 20.07 -2.81
C SER A 278 -7.53 19.39 -4.05
N ALA A 279 -7.28 19.98 -5.21
CA ALA A 279 -7.63 19.37 -6.48
C ALA A 279 -6.91 18.02 -6.66
N VAL A 280 -7.65 17.05 -7.15
CA VAL A 280 -7.14 15.71 -7.45
C VAL A 280 -7.54 15.29 -8.86
N THR A 281 -6.77 14.37 -9.40
CA THR A 281 -7.05 13.74 -10.68
C THR A 281 -8.13 12.65 -10.57
N ASP A 282 -8.67 12.24 -11.69
CA ASP A 282 -9.61 11.12 -11.72
C ASP A 282 -8.93 9.78 -11.36
N THR A 283 -7.63 9.64 -11.61
CA THR A 283 -6.82 8.50 -11.16
C THR A 283 -6.75 8.41 -9.64
N GLU A 284 -6.58 9.54 -8.92
CA GLU A 284 -6.60 9.57 -7.46
C GLU A 284 -7.98 9.17 -6.91
N ARG A 285 -9.07 9.62 -7.55
CA ARG A 285 -10.44 9.19 -7.21
C ARG A 285 -10.69 7.72 -7.49
N GLN A 286 -10.16 7.20 -8.61
CA GLN A 286 -10.18 5.77 -8.93
C GLN A 286 -9.43 4.94 -7.89
N THR A 287 -8.26 5.42 -7.42
CA THR A 287 -7.50 4.76 -6.35
C THR A 287 -8.32 4.67 -5.06
N ARG A 288 -8.99 5.76 -4.64
CA ARG A 288 -9.92 5.73 -3.49
C ARG A 288 -11.05 4.72 -3.70
N ALA A 289 -11.64 4.69 -4.88
CA ALA A 289 -12.72 3.75 -5.20
C ALA A 289 -12.23 2.29 -5.16
N MET A 290 -11.02 2.03 -5.66
CA MET A 290 -10.39 0.70 -5.61
C MET A 290 -10.12 0.28 -4.17
N VAL A 291 -9.60 1.17 -3.31
CA VAL A 291 -9.36 0.85 -1.90
C VAL A 291 -10.68 0.58 -1.17
N ILE A 292 -11.75 1.36 -1.40
CA ILE A 292 -13.09 1.07 -0.85
C ILE A 292 -13.57 -0.34 -1.27
N SER A 293 -13.38 -0.70 -2.53
CA SER A 293 -13.74 -2.02 -3.05
C SER A 293 -12.88 -3.15 -2.46
N HIS A 294 -11.57 -2.91 -2.27
CA HIS A 294 -10.61 -3.82 -1.66
C HIS A 294 -11.01 -4.15 -0.21
N GLU A 295 -11.22 -3.12 0.61
CA GLU A 295 -11.62 -3.31 2.01
C GLU A 295 -12.97 -4.01 2.15
N MET A 296 -13.88 -3.77 1.22
CA MET A 296 -15.16 -4.48 1.21
C MET A 296 -15.02 -5.97 0.85
N ALA A 297 -14.10 -6.34 -0.03
CA ALA A 297 -13.83 -7.75 -0.36
C ALA A 297 -13.35 -8.55 0.85
N HIS A 298 -12.58 -7.91 1.73
CA HIS A 298 -12.10 -8.50 2.96
C HIS A 298 -13.21 -8.97 3.90
N MET A 299 -14.42 -8.39 3.83
CA MET A 299 -15.55 -8.82 4.65
C MET A 299 -15.87 -10.32 4.47
N TRP A 300 -15.57 -10.88 3.30
CA TRP A 300 -15.66 -12.32 3.04
C TRP A 300 -14.30 -13.02 3.13
N PHE A 301 -13.21 -12.39 2.66
CA PHE A 301 -11.84 -12.91 2.65
C PHE A 301 -10.95 -12.11 3.60
N GLY A 302 -10.79 -12.57 4.81
CA GLY A 302 -10.11 -11.94 5.92
C GLY A 302 -10.97 -11.96 7.18
N ASP A 303 -12.20 -11.48 7.09
CA ASP A 303 -13.10 -11.31 8.23
C ASP A 303 -14.00 -12.54 8.45
N LEU A 304 -14.82 -12.89 7.47
CA LEU A 304 -15.69 -14.06 7.56
C LEU A 304 -14.89 -15.36 7.56
N VAL A 305 -14.02 -15.52 6.56
CA VAL A 305 -13.03 -16.59 6.47
C VAL A 305 -11.67 -15.99 6.69
N THR A 306 -11.00 -16.32 7.78
CA THR A 306 -9.71 -15.77 8.16
C THR A 306 -8.61 -16.81 7.96
N LEU A 307 -7.40 -16.38 7.61
CA LEU A 307 -6.23 -17.22 7.58
C LEU A 307 -6.01 -17.90 8.96
N ARG A 308 -5.39 -19.08 8.97
CA ARG A 308 -5.04 -19.78 10.21
C ARG A 308 -3.74 -19.26 10.82
N TRP A 309 -2.76 -18.93 9.97
CA TRP A 309 -1.50 -18.32 10.35
C TRP A 309 -1.05 -17.37 9.23
N TRP A 310 -0.13 -16.51 9.55
CA TRP A 310 0.32 -15.39 8.72
C TRP A 310 1.12 -15.77 7.46
N ASP A 311 1.50 -17.03 7.29
CA ASP A 311 2.05 -17.55 6.02
C ASP A 311 1.03 -17.50 4.88
N ASP A 312 -0.26 -17.50 5.21
CA ASP A 312 -1.35 -17.42 4.26
C ASP A 312 -1.98 -16.01 4.13
N ILE A 313 -1.27 -14.94 4.55
CA ILE A 313 -1.77 -13.56 4.45
C ILE A 313 -2.18 -13.15 3.03
N TRP A 314 -1.56 -13.76 2.03
CA TRP A 314 -1.88 -13.55 0.64
C TRP A 314 -3.34 -13.94 0.31
N LEU A 315 -3.96 -14.90 1.02
CA LEU A 315 -5.38 -15.26 0.84
C LEU A 315 -6.30 -14.08 1.09
N ASN A 316 -5.96 -13.22 2.04
CA ASN A 316 -6.69 -11.99 2.29
C ASN A 316 -6.31 -10.94 1.23
N GLU A 317 -5.05 -10.58 1.16
CA GLU A 317 -4.56 -9.41 0.42
C GLU A 317 -4.59 -9.56 -1.09
N SER A 318 -4.11 -10.69 -1.61
CA SER A 318 -4.12 -10.92 -3.07
C SER A 318 -5.54 -11.02 -3.61
N PHE A 319 -6.42 -11.66 -2.84
CA PHE A 319 -7.83 -11.78 -3.22
C PHE A 319 -8.54 -10.42 -3.19
N ALA A 320 -8.38 -9.67 -2.11
CA ALA A 320 -8.99 -8.34 -1.99
C ALA A 320 -8.43 -7.36 -3.03
N GLU A 321 -7.14 -7.42 -3.34
CA GLU A 321 -6.52 -6.62 -4.39
C GLU A 321 -7.11 -6.95 -5.77
N TYR A 322 -7.19 -8.24 -6.14
CA TYR A 322 -7.82 -8.65 -7.39
C TYR A 322 -9.28 -8.22 -7.46
N MET A 323 -10.07 -8.51 -6.43
CA MET A 323 -11.48 -8.18 -6.38
C MET A 323 -11.72 -6.67 -6.34
N GLY A 324 -10.84 -5.92 -5.67
CA GLY A 324 -10.88 -4.47 -5.62
C GLY A 324 -10.80 -3.84 -7.00
N PHE A 325 -9.81 -4.20 -7.80
CA PHE A 325 -9.67 -3.73 -9.19
C PHE A 325 -10.80 -4.22 -10.08
N GLN A 326 -11.14 -5.52 -10.01
CA GLN A 326 -12.17 -6.10 -10.85
C GLN A 326 -13.56 -5.50 -10.57
N THR A 327 -13.93 -5.39 -9.30
CA THR A 327 -15.24 -4.85 -8.91
C THR A 327 -15.34 -3.35 -9.19
N THR A 328 -14.26 -2.59 -9.00
CA THR A 328 -14.21 -1.17 -9.39
C THR A 328 -14.50 -1.00 -10.89
N ALA A 329 -13.88 -1.80 -11.75
CA ALA A 329 -14.12 -1.76 -13.20
C ALA A 329 -15.57 -2.12 -13.57
N GLU A 330 -16.14 -3.13 -12.90
CA GLU A 330 -17.47 -3.64 -13.21
C GLU A 330 -18.60 -2.75 -12.69
N ALA A 331 -18.47 -2.27 -11.44
CA ALA A 331 -19.58 -1.67 -10.71
C ALA A 331 -19.58 -0.14 -10.69
N THR A 332 -18.41 0.51 -10.85
CA THR A 332 -18.29 1.96 -10.70
C THR A 332 -18.21 2.69 -12.03
N ARG A 333 -18.11 4.03 -11.97
CA ARG A 333 -17.85 4.85 -13.17
C ARG A 333 -16.43 4.68 -13.72
N PHE A 334 -15.50 4.19 -12.92
CA PHE A 334 -14.10 3.95 -13.30
C PHE A 334 -14.00 2.64 -14.10
N LYS A 335 -13.65 2.73 -15.39
CA LYS A 335 -13.71 1.55 -16.27
C LYS A 335 -12.34 0.92 -16.55
N ASP A 336 -11.27 1.67 -16.33
CA ASP A 336 -9.91 1.25 -16.71
C ASP A 336 -8.92 1.10 -15.52
N PRO A 337 -9.36 0.62 -14.32
CA PRO A 337 -8.44 0.48 -13.18
C PRO A 337 -7.34 -0.55 -13.44
N TRP A 338 -7.52 -1.49 -14.38
CA TRP A 338 -6.47 -2.43 -14.77
C TRP A 338 -5.30 -1.79 -15.51
N THR A 339 -5.50 -0.63 -16.17
CA THR A 339 -4.40 0.17 -16.74
C THR A 339 -3.54 0.74 -15.62
N ASP A 340 -4.17 1.33 -14.59
CA ASP A 340 -3.48 1.83 -13.39
C ASP A 340 -2.79 0.68 -12.63
N PHE A 341 -3.45 -0.46 -12.46
CA PHE A 341 -2.82 -1.67 -11.90
C PHE A 341 -1.54 -2.05 -12.65
N GLY A 342 -1.61 -2.11 -13.99
CA GLY A 342 -0.48 -2.45 -14.85
C GLY A 342 0.71 -1.50 -14.64
N VAL A 343 0.45 -0.20 -14.59
CA VAL A 343 1.50 0.83 -14.50
C VAL A 343 2.06 0.97 -13.08
N ALA A 344 1.21 1.08 -12.06
CA ALA A 344 1.63 1.38 -10.70
C ALA A 344 1.83 0.12 -9.85
N ARG A 345 0.79 -0.72 -9.75
CA ARG A 345 0.82 -1.87 -8.82
C ARG A 345 1.71 -2.99 -9.30
N LYS A 346 1.60 -3.36 -10.57
CA LYS A 346 2.41 -4.45 -11.14
C LYS A 346 3.90 -4.11 -11.18
N SER A 347 4.22 -2.83 -11.42
CA SER A 347 5.58 -2.33 -11.31
C SER A 347 6.15 -2.49 -9.90
N TRP A 348 5.36 -2.20 -8.87
CA TRP A 348 5.75 -2.44 -7.48
C TRP A 348 5.97 -3.94 -7.18
N GLY A 349 5.13 -4.81 -7.72
CA GLY A 349 5.32 -6.25 -7.65
C GLY A 349 6.63 -6.72 -8.30
N TYR A 350 6.92 -6.23 -9.52
CA TYR A 350 8.16 -6.56 -10.23
C TYR A 350 9.40 -6.08 -9.47
N ASP A 351 9.34 -4.88 -8.87
CA ASP A 351 10.44 -4.35 -8.08
C ASP A 351 10.73 -5.23 -6.85
N ALA A 352 9.69 -5.61 -6.11
CA ALA A 352 9.81 -6.46 -4.93
C ALA A 352 10.31 -7.87 -5.28
N ASP A 353 9.78 -8.47 -6.36
CA ASP A 353 10.05 -9.87 -6.71
C ASP A 353 11.40 -10.11 -7.42
N GLN A 354 12.11 -9.04 -7.76
CA GLN A 354 13.46 -9.10 -8.34
C GLN A 354 14.58 -8.77 -7.34
N ARG A 355 14.24 -8.46 -6.09
CA ARG A 355 15.20 -8.17 -5.01
C ARG A 355 15.66 -9.44 -4.30
N PRO A 356 16.81 -9.41 -3.62
CA PRO A 356 17.28 -10.53 -2.78
C PRO A 356 16.29 -10.89 -1.66
N SER A 357 15.42 -9.96 -1.29
CA SER A 357 14.37 -10.11 -0.29
C SER A 357 13.08 -10.75 -0.82
N THR A 358 13.06 -11.20 -2.09
CA THR A 358 11.88 -11.86 -2.68
C THR A 358 11.46 -13.10 -1.90
N HIS A 359 10.17 -13.39 -1.96
CA HIS A 359 9.55 -14.58 -1.38
C HIS A 359 8.41 -15.09 -2.29
N PRO A 360 7.97 -16.34 -2.17
CA PRO A 360 6.77 -16.82 -2.84
C PRO A 360 5.52 -16.02 -2.40
N VAL A 361 4.47 -15.97 -3.22
CA VAL A 361 3.17 -15.42 -2.82
C VAL A 361 2.65 -16.12 -1.57
N ALA A 362 2.71 -17.48 -1.58
CA ALA A 362 2.42 -18.31 -0.43
C ALA A 362 3.74 -18.98 0.02
N PRO A 363 4.48 -18.42 0.97
CA PRO A 363 5.72 -18.97 1.45
C PRO A 363 5.49 -20.32 2.15
N ASP A 364 6.55 -21.10 2.29
CA ASP A 364 6.52 -22.28 3.14
C ASP A 364 6.24 -21.84 4.59
N PRO A 365 5.35 -22.50 5.32
CA PRO A 365 5.09 -22.19 6.71
C PRO A 365 6.31 -22.06 7.61
N ASP A 366 7.36 -22.85 7.36
CA ASP A 366 8.62 -22.78 8.12
C ASP A 366 9.44 -21.51 7.81
N ALA A 367 9.14 -20.82 6.71
CA ALA A 367 9.73 -19.52 6.38
C ALA A 367 9.05 -18.34 7.11
N VAL A 368 7.90 -18.58 7.75
CA VAL A 368 7.15 -17.59 8.53
C VAL A 368 6.98 -18.10 9.97
N PRO A 369 8.08 -18.22 10.72
CA PRO A 369 8.07 -18.84 12.04
C PRO A 369 7.42 -17.98 13.13
N ASP A 370 7.27 -16.69 12.88
CA ASP A 370 6.75 -15.71 13.85
C ASP A 370 6.09 -14.51 13.18
N THR A 371 5.43 -13.67 13.96
CA THR A 371 4.72 -12.46 13.50
C THR A 371 5.67 -11.40 12.90
N ALA A 372 6.90 -11.27 13.40
CA ALA A 372 7.86 -10.32 12.84
C ALA A 372 8.30 -10.73 11.43
N SER A 373 8.51 -12.03 11.20
CA SER A 373 8.82 -12.57 9.86
C SER A 373 7.64 -12.40 8.90
N ALA A 374 6.42 -12.61 9.40
CA ALA A 374 5.19 -12.43 8.62
C ALA A 374 5.02 -10.98 8.15
N MET A 375 5.28 -9.99 9.01
CA MET A 375 5.17 -8.58 8.67
C MET A 375 6.09 -8.16 7.52
N LEU A 376 7.20 -8.87 7.31
CA LEU A 376 8.11 -8.60 6.18
C LEU A 376 7.52 -8.98 4.81
N ASN A 377 6.47 -9.80 4.78
CA ASN A 377 5.80 -10.23 3.55
C ASN A 377 4.69 -9.27 3.08
N PHE A 378 4.47 -8.15 3.80
CA PHE A 378 3.56 -7.09 3.36
C PHE A 378 4.23 -6.19 2.32
N ASP A 379 4.26 -6.67 1.08
CA ASP A 379 4.93 -5.98 -0.03
C ASP A 379 4.22 -6.22 -1.37
N GLY A 380 4.83 -5.75 -2.46
CA GLY A 380 4.29 -5.92 -3.80
C GLY A 380 4.07 -7.38 -4.24
N ILE A 381 4.64 -8.35 -3.53
CA ILE A 381 4.44 -9.77 -3.83
C ILE A 381 3.07 -10.23 -3.31
N SER A 382 2.75 -9.99 -2.04
CA SER A 382 1.45 -10.37 -1.47
C SER A 382 0.27 -9.63 -2.11
N TYR A 383 0.47 -8.39 -2.56
CA TYR A 383 -0.57 -7.60 -3.22
C TYR A 383 -0.55 -7.78 -4.75
N ALA A 384 0.42 -7.19 -5.44
CA ALA A 384 0.42 -7.06 -6.89
C ALA A 384 0.72 -8.36 -7.64
N LYS A 385 1.74 -9.14 -7.21
CA LYS A 385 2.01 -10.46 -7.81
C LYS A 385 0.85 -11.41 -7.53
N GLY A 386 0.35 -11.44 -6.28
CA GLY A 386 -0.77 -12.29 -5.90
C GLY A 386 -2.04 -11.98 -6.69
N ALA A 387 -2.43 -10.70 -6.80
CA ALA A 387 -3.58 -10.29 -7.63
C ALA A 387 -3.37 -10.62 -9.11
N SER A 388 -2.15 -10.47 -9.64
CA SER A 388 -1.82 -10.87 -11.02
C SER A 388 -1.92 -12.38 -11.21
N ALA A 389 -1.52 -13.18 -10.22
CA ALA A 389 -1.67 -14.63 -10.25
C ALA A 389 -3.15 -15.03 -10.24
N LEU A 390 -3.98 -14.38 -9.42
CA LEU A 390 -5.43 -14.60 -9.42
C LEU A 390 -6.08 -14.17 -10.75
N ARG A 391 -5.65 -13.04 -11.35
CA ARG A 391 -6.10 -12.65 -12.69
C ARG A 391 -5.76 -13.71 -13.74
N GLN A 392 -4.54 -14.25 -13.68
CA GLN A 392 -4.11 -15.36 -14.53
C GLN A 392 -4.92 -16.63 -14.27
N LEU A 393 -5.24 -16.93 -13.00
CA LEU A 393 -6.09 -18.07 -12.63
C LEU A 393 -7.48 -17.92 -13.23
N VAL A 394 -8.08 -16.74 -13.12
CA VAL A 394 -9.41 -16.46 -13.72
C VAL A 394 -9.38 -16.56 -15.24
N ALA A 395 -8.35 -16.03 -15.90
CA ALA A 395 -8.18 -16.18 -17.35
C ALA A 395 -8.04 -17.66 -17.76
N TRP A 396 -7.41 -18.48 -16.93
CA TRP A 396 -7.20 -19.88 -17.17
C TRP A 396 -8.43 -20.74 -16.84
N LEU A 397 -9.11 -20.55 -15.70
CA LEU A 397 -10.29 -21.32 -15.28
C LEU A 397 -11.58 -20.88 -15.98
N GLY A 398 -11.70 -19.57 -16.23
CA GLY A 398 -12.97 -18.89 -16.50
C GLY A 398 -13.62 -18.39 -15.19
N GLU A 399 -14.26 -17.22 -15.25
CA GLU A 399 -14.89 -16.56 -14.09
C GLU A 399 -15.92 -17.44 -13.39
N LYS A 400 -16.73 -18.21 -14.15
CA LYS A 400 -17.77 -19.06 -13.59
C LYS A 400 -17.20 -20.12 -12.63
N ASP A 401 -16.19 -20.86 -13.07
CA ASP A 401 -15.60 -21.94 -12.26
C ASP A 401 -14.81 -21.36 -11.08
N PHE A 402 -14.11 -20.22 -11.29
CA PHE A 402 -13.46 -19.49 -10.22
C PHE A 402 -14.46 -19.08 -9.12
N LEU A 403 -15.56 -18.41 -9.45
CA LEU A 403 -16.58 -17.98 -8.47
C LEU A 403 -17.28 -19.17 -7.79
N ALA A 404 -17.50 -20.27 -8.50
CA ALA A 404 -18.04 -21.48 -7.89
C ALA A 404 -17.10 -22.06 -6.81
N GLY A 405 -15.79 -22.06 -7.07
CA GLY A 405 -14.78 -22.45 -6.09
C GLY A 405 -14.74 -21.50 -4.88
N ILE A 406 -14.81 -20.19 -5.14
CA ILE A 406 -14.86 -19.16 -4.09
C ILE A 406 -16.08 -19.34 -3.18
N ASN A 407 -17.27 -19.49 -3.75
CA ASN A 407 -18.51 -19.69 -2.97
C ASN A 407 -18.47 -21.01 -2.17
N THR A 408 -17.84 -22.05 -2.72
CA THR A 408 -17.59 -23.30 -1.99
C THR A 408 -16.67 -23.07 -0.79
N HIS A 409 -15.59 -22.28 -0.96
CA HIS A 409 -14.65 -21.95 0.10
C HIS A 409 -15.33 -21.17 1.22
N ILE A 410 -16.06 -20.11 0.89
CA ILE A 410 -16.82 -19.30 1.86
C ILE A 410 -17.82 -20.16 2.62
N ALA A 411 -18.62 -20.96 1.92
CA ALA A 411 -19.65 -21.80 2.56
C ALA A 411 -19.07 -22.82 3.56
N ARG A 412 -17.89 -23.36 3.26
CA ARG A 412 -17.19 -24.35 4.12
C ARG A 412 -16.54 -23.75 5.34
N HIS A 413 -16.01 -22.52 5.21
CA HIS A 413 -15.12 -21.95 6.21
C HIS A 413 -15.66 -20.68 6.89
N LYS A 414 -16.88 -20.25 6.60
CA LYS A 414 -17.46 -19.04 7.20
C LYS A 414 -17.42 -19.09 8.74
N PHE A 415 -17.05 -17.96 9.32
CA PHE A 415 -16.79 -17.77 10.76
C PHE A 415 -15.65 -18.63 11.33
N ALA A 416 -14.83 -19.22 10.46
CA ALA A 416 -13.70 -20.06 10.84
C ALA A 416 -12.42 -19.60 10.14
N ASN A 417 -11.38 -20.42 10.24
CA ASN A 417 -10.07 -20.18 9.65
C ASN A 417 -9.77 -21.19 8.54
N ALA A 418 -9.07 -20.76 7.51
CA ALA A 418 -8.69 -21.58 6.38
C ALA A 418 -7.21 -21.42 6.02
N THR A 419 -6.71 -22.36 5.22
CA THR A 419 -5.34 -22.41 4.69
C THR A 419 -5.36 -22.36 3.17
N LEU A 420 -4.19 -22.16 2.55
CA LEU A 420 -4.02 -22.34 1.10
C LEU A 420 -4.56 -23.69 0.63
N ALA A 421 -4.29 -24.78 1.38
CA ALA A 421 -4.76 -26.11 0.98
C ALA A 421 -6.28 -26.18 0.93
N ASP A 422 -6.99 -25.59 1.90
CA ASP A 422 -8.45 -25.51 1.92
C ASP A 422 -9.01 -24.69 0.74
N PHE A 423 -8.33 -23.62 0.36
CA PHE A 423 -8.70 -22.79 -0.78
C PHE A 423 -8.54 -23.55 -2.10
N ILE A 424 -7.39 -24.19 -2.33
CA ILE A 424 -7.12 -24.97 -3.54
C ILE A 424 -8.08 -26.16 -3.66
N GLU A 425 -8.37 -26.84 -2.55
CA GLU A 425 -9.34 -27.93 -2.52
C GLU A 425 -10.75 -27.45 -2.91
N SER A 426 -11.13 -26.25 -2.48
CA SER A 426 -12.42 -25.65 -2.83
C SER A 426 -12.50 -25.30 -4.33
N LEU A 427 -11.41 -24.81 -4.92
CA LEU A 427 -11.33 -24.61 -6.37
C LEU A 427 -11.36 -25.93 -7.15
N ALA A 428 -10.64 -26.96 -6.69
CA ALA A 428 -10.59 -28.26 -7.33
C ALA A 428 -11.98 -28.95 -7.44
N HIS A 429 -12.90 -28.63 -6.53
CA HIS A 429 -14.28 -29.11 -6.62
C HIS A 429 -15.11 -28.42 -7.71
N ALA A 430 -14.69 -27.28 -8.21
CA ALA A 430 -15.43 -26.48 -9.18
C ALA A 430 -14.98 -26.67 -10.64
N THR A 431 -13.84 -27.34 -10.87
CA THR A 431 -13.24 -27.49 -12.19
C THR A 431 -12.51 -28.82 -12.36
N ASP A 432 -12.41 -29.29 -13.62
CA ASP A 432 -11.59 -30.47 -13.97
C ASP A 432 -10.10 -30.13 -14.22
N ARG A 433 -9.69 -28.84 -14.10
CA ARG A 433 -8.32 -28.42 -14.29
C ARG A 433 -7.46 -28.72 -13.05
N ASP A 434 -6.17 -28.98 -13.25
CA ASP A 434 -5.23 -29.26 -12.15
C ASP A 434 -4.79 -27.96 -11.44
N VAL A 435 -5.65 -27.50 -10.53
CA VAL A 435 -5.39 -26.29 -9.73
C VAL A 435 -4.27 -26.50 -8.68
N HIS A 436 -3.99 -27.76 -8.30
CA HIS A 436 -2.87 -28.07 -7.40
C HIS A 436 -1.53 -27.83 -8.09
N ALA A 437 -1.36 -28.28 -9.34
CA ALA A 437 -0.17 -28.00 -10.13
C ALA A 437 -0.04 -26.48 -10.38
N TRP A 438 -1.13 -25.81 -10.71
CA TRP A 438 -1.15 -24.36 -10.88
C TRP A 438 -0.66 -23.63 -9.61
N ALA A 439 -1.15 -23.99 -8.44
CA ALA A 439 -0.77 -23.39 -7.17
C ALA A 439 0.72 -23.61 -6.87
N ALA A 440 1.26 -24.80 -7.16
CA ALA A 440 2.68 -25.09 -6.99
C ALA A 440 3.55 -24.19 -7.89
N ASP A 441 3.15 -23.99 -9.14
CA ASP A 441 3.89 -23.17 -10.09
C ASP A 441 3.77 -21.67 -9.78
N TRP A 442 2.57 -21.18 -9.45
CA TRP A 442 2.30 -19.75 -9.33
C TRP A 442 2.50 -19.20 -7.93
N LEU A 443 2.09 -19.94 -6.90
CA LEU A 443 2.07 -19.42 -5.53
C LEU A 443 3.32 -19.78 -4.73
N ARG A 444 4.04 -20.85 -5.10
CA ARG A 444 5.22 -21.37 -4.36
C ARG A 444 6.55 -20.99 -5.00
N THR A 445 6.57 -20.16 -6.04
CA THR A 445 7.78 -19.76 -6.75
C THR A 445 8.03 -18.26 -6.68
N THR A 446 9.31 -17.88 -6.69
CA THR A 446 9.79 -16.48 -6.66
C THR A 446 10.18 -15.99 -8.07
N GLY A 447 10.36 -14.69 -8.21
CA GLY A 447 10.87 -14.05 -9.41
C GLY A 447 9.79 -13.76 -10.45
N VAL A 448 10.16 -12.99 -11.47
CA VAL A 448 9.32 -12.57 -12.58
C VAL A 448 9.77 -13.30 -13.84
N ASP A 449 8.86 -14.02 -14.51
CA ASP A 449 9.14 -14.64 -15.80
C ASP A 449 9.30 -13.56 -16.88
N THR A 450 10.00 -13.87 -17.97
CA THR A 450 10.15 -12.98 -19.13
C THR A 450 9.60 -13.68 -20.37
N LEU A 451 8.74 -12.98 -21.11
CA LEU A 451 8.19 -13.42 -22.40
C LEU A 451 8.88 -12.64 -23.50
N THR A 452 9.65 -13.33 -24.35
CA THR A 452 10.36 -12.73 -25.47
C THR A 452 9.72 -13.17 -26.79
N SER A 453 9.21 -12.24 -27.57
CA SER A 453 8.69 -12.53 -28.90
C SER A 453 9.82 -12.66 -29.93
N ARG A 454 9.72 -13.66 -30.79
CA ARG A 454 10.57 -13.85 -31.98
C ARG A 454 9.67 -14.01 -33.20
N VAL A 455 9.84 -13.12 -34.16
CA VAL A 455 9.03 -13.12 -35.38
C VAL A 455 9.90 -13.46 -36.57
N ALA A 456 9.58 -14.54 -37.26
CA ALA A 456 10.25 -14.91 -38.47
C ALA A 456 9.30 -14.73 -39.69
N HIS A 457 9.86 -14.40 -40.85
CA HIS A 457 9.13 -14.30 -42.11
C HIS A 457 9.28 -15.59 -42.91
N GLU A 458 8.19 -16.23 -43.27
CA GLU A 458 8.19 -17.48 -44.03
C GLU A 458 7.31 -17.37 -45.28
N GLY A 459 7.93 -17.24 -46.44
CA GLY A 459 7.22 -17.18 -47.71
C GLY A 459 6.22 -16.04 -47.82
N ARG A 460 4.91 -16.35 -47.72
CA ARG A 460 3.80 -15.38 -47.73
C ARG A 460 3.25 -15.10 -46.33
N GLY A 461 3.77 -15.79 -45.31
CA GLY A 461 3.34 -15.69 -43.94
C GLY A 461 4.44 -15.26 -43.00
N TRP A 462 4.11 -15.28 -41.74
CA TRP A 462 5.02 -15.03 -40.65
C TRP A 462 4.76 -16.03 -39.51
N THR A 463 5.77 -16.28 -38.69
CA THR A 463 5.65 -17.13 -37.49
C THR A 463 6.01 -16.32 -36.27
N LEU A 464 5.26 -16.58 -35.17
CA LEU A 464 5.54 -16.06 -33.85
C LEU A 464 5.96 -17.18 -32.93
N ASP A 465 7.14 -17.08 -32.37
CA ASP A 465 7.57 -17.84 -31.19
C ASP A 465 7.59 -16.92 -30.00
N VAL A 466 6.98 -17.33 -28.89
CA VAL A 466 7.12 -16.68 -27.59
C VAL A 466 8.00 -17.55 -26.71
N GLU A 467 9.21 -17.13 -26.48
CA GLU A 467 10.17 -17.77 -25.59
C GLU A 467 9.91 -17.29 -24.14
N ARG A 468 9.80 -18.22 -23.23
CA ARG A 468 9.64 -17.95 -21.80
C ARG A 468 10.93 -18.26 -21.05
N THR A 469 11.45 -17.26 -20.36
CA THR A 469 12.48 -17.45 -19.33
C THR A 469 11.79 -17.43 -17.97
N GLY A 470 11.86 -18.55 -17.24
CA GLY A 470 11.15 -18.78 -16.00
C GLY A 470 10.46 -20.13 -15.98
N SER A 471 9.66 -20.41 -14.95
CA SER A 471 9.10 -21.75 -14.71
C SER A 471 7.59 -21.86 -14.89
N ARG A 472 6.83 -20.74 -14.87
CA ARG A 472 5.37 -20.76 -14.78
C ARG A 472 4.72 -20.99 -16.13
N PRO A 473 3.66 -21.80 -16.23
CA PRO A 473 2.80 -21.83 -17.41
C PRO A 473 1.99 -20.52 -17.45
N HIS A 474 1.86 -19.93 -18.64
CA HIS A 474 1.10 -18.71 -18.83
C HIS A 474 -0.04 -18.90 -19.83
N ARG A 475 -1.15 -18.19 -19.61
CA ARG A 475 -2.15 -17.90 -20.62
C ARG A 475 -2.05 -16.42 -20.95
N ILE A 476 -1.84 -16.08 -22.21
CA ILE A 476 -1.65 -14.70 -22.66
C ILE A 476 -2.59 -14.37 -23.81
N ALA A 477 -2.91 -13.08 -23.94
CA ALA A 477 -3.41 -12.54 -25.19
C ALA A 477 -2.23 -12.00 -26.02
N VAL A 478 -2.26 -12.21 -27.32
CA VAL A 478 -1.31 -11.64 -28.27
C VAL A 478 -2.04 -10.66 -29.15
N GLY A 479 -1.62 -9.40 -29.16
CA GLY A 479 -2.11 -8.37 -30.06
C GLY A 479 -1.22 -8.23 -31.29
N VAL A 480 -1.84 -8.18 -32.45
CA VAL A 480 -1.18 -8.03 -33.75
C VAL A 480 -1.68 -6.77 -34.41
N TYR A 481 -0.79 -5.83 -34.68
CA TYR A 481 -1.12 -4.48 -35.15
C TYR A 481 -0.44 -4.17 -36.49
N ASP A 482 -1.14 -3.42 -37.35
CA ASP A 482 -0.62 -2.84 -38.59
C ASP A 482 -0.65 -1.33 -38.51
N HIS A 483 0.17 -0.68 -39.35
CA HIS A 483 0.00 0.75 -39.59
C HIS A 483 -1.32 1.01 -40.30
N ASP A 484 -2.03 2.06 -39.91
CA ASP A 484 -3.19 2.53 -40.65
C ASP A 484 -2.75 3.00 -42.05
N LEU A 485 -3.56 2.66 -43.08
CA LEU A 485 -3.25 3.01 -44.47
C LEU A 485 -3.40 4.52 -44.73
N ALA A 486 -4.23 5.20 -43.95
CA ALA A 486 -4.47 6.64 -44.09
C ALA A 486 -3.54 7.50 -43.22
N ASP A 487 -3.09 6.94 -42.05
CA ASP A 487 -2.22 7.61 -41.13
C ASP A 487 -1.17 6.64 -40.59
N ALA A 488 0.03 6.73 -41.08
CA ALA A 488 1.15 5.85 -40.67
C ALA A 488 1.56 6.00 -39.18
N GLY A 489 1.13 7.05 -38.50
CA GLY A 489 1.32 7.24 -37.06
C GLY A 489 0.35 6.45 -36.21
N THR A 490 -0.78 6.00 -36.75
CA THR A 490 -1.81 5.22 -36.09
C THR A 490 -1.60 3.72 -36.32
N LEU A 491 -1.80 2.94 -35.29
CA LEU A 491 -1.76 1.48 -35.32
C LEU A 491 -3.19 0.92 -35.18
N VAL A 492 -3.53 -0.03 -36.06
CA VAL A 492 -4.85 -0.70 -36.03
C VAL A 492 -4.67 -2.15 -35.67
N LEU A 493 -5.54 -2.63 -34.76
CA LEU A 493 -5.55 -4.03 -34.36
C LEU A 493 -5.99 -4.88 -35.56
N ARG A 494 -5.09 -5.73 -36.05
CA ARG A 494 -5.41 -6.72 -37.09
C ARG A 494 -6.16 -7.89 -36.51
N GLU A 495 -5.61 -8.47 -35.43
CA GLU A 495 -6.21 -9.58 -34.68
C GLU A 495 -5.68 -9.59 -33.25
N ARG A 496 -6.47 -10.20 -32.35
CA ARG A 496 -6.06 -10.58 -31.00
C ARG A 496 -6.46 -12.03 -30.78
N PHE A 497 -5.56 -12.83 -30.24
CA PHE A 497 -5.84 -14.21 -29.91
C PHE A 497 -5.21 -14.59 -28.57
N GLU A 498 -5.81 -15.54 -27.90
CA GLU A 498 -5.28 -16.09 -26.65
C GLU A 498 -4.54 -17.40 -26.94
N THR A 499 -3.44 -17.63 -26.22
CA THR A 499 -2.65 -18.85 -26.30
C THR A 499 -2.12 -19.26 -24.95
N ASP A 500 -1.98 -20.58 -24.75
CA ASP A 500 -1.37 -21.16 -23.57
C ASP A 500 0.12 -21.40 -23.83
N LEU A 501 0.97 -21.03 -22.87
CA LEU A 501 2.41 -21.25 -22.85
C LEU A 501 2.78 -22.27 -21.79
N PRO A 502 2.54 -23.56 -21.99
CA PRO A 502 2.73 -24.58 -20.96
C PRO A 502 4.19 -24.98 -20.75
N ALA A 503 5.07 -24.70 -21.73
CA ALA A 503 6.48 -25.11 -21.71
C ALA A 503 7.40 -23.91 -21.98
N PRO A 504 8.71 -24.01 -21.69
CA PRO A 504 9.71 -22.94 -21.92
C PRO A 504 9.78 -22.41 -23.35
N THR A 505 9.48 -23.27 -24.34
CA THR A 505 9.35 -22.88 -25.74
C THR A 505 7.89 -22.99 -26.15
N ALA A 506 7.29 -21.86 -26.47
CA ALA A 506 5.92 -21.82 -26.95
C ALA A 506 5.84 -22.36 -28.38
N ALA A 507 4.64 -22.83 -28.74
CA ALA A 507 4.34 -23.22 -30.08
C ALA A 507 4.51 -22.04 -31.05
N ALA A 508 5.22 -22.26 -32.15
CA ALA A 508 5.22 -21.34 -33.27
C ALA A 508 3.79 -21.20 -33.80
N GLU A 509 3.26 -19.99 -33.70
CA GLU A 509 1.97 -19.64 -34.34
C GLU A 509 2.28 -19.18 -35.77
N SER A 510 1.87 -19.98 -36.77
CA SER A 510 2.03 -19.62 -38.18
C SER A 510 0.80 -18.87 -38.66
N ARG A 511 1.01 -17.75 -39.29
CA ARG A 511 -0.05 -16.87 -39.81
C ARG A 511 0.19 -16.51 -41.29
N ASP A 512 -0.90 -16.43 -42.05
CA ASP A 512 -0.87 -15.93 -43.43
C ASP A 512 -0.82 -14.38 -43.45
N GLY A 513 -0.23 -13.84 -44.51
CA GLY A 513 -0.18 -12.38 -44.74
C GLY A 513 1.18 -11.75 -44.46
N GLY A 514 1.28 -10.45 -44.70
CA GLY A 514 2.51 -9.69 -44.42
C GLY A 514 2.85 -9.64 -42.93
N ARG A 515 4.13 -9.49 -42.62
CA ARG A 515 4.59 -9.26 -41.26
C ARG A 515 3.88 -8.06 -40.67
N PRO A 516 3.34 -8.16 -39.45
CA PRO A 516 2.75 -7.04 -38.73
C PRO A 516 3.77 -5.94 -38.40
N ALA A 517 3.28 -4.72 -38.20
CA ALA A 517 4.11 -3.61 -37.72
C ALA A 517 4.50 -3.80 -36.24
N LEU A 518 3.58 -4.31 -35.43
CA LEU A 518 3.78 -4.50 -34.00
C LEU A 518 3.08 -5.80 -33.55
N ILE A 519 3.79 -6.60 -32.76
CA ILE A 519 3.24 -7.76 -32.04
C ILE A 519 3.48 -7.56 -30.56
N VAL A 520 2.40 -7.64 -29.77
CA VAL A 520 2.45 -7.42 -28.31
C VAL A 520 2.07 -8.71 -27.57
N PRO A 521 3.04 -9.47 -27.05
CA PRO A 521 2.73 -10.56 -26.12
C PRO A 521 2.11 -9.98 -24.84
N ASN A 522 1.16 -10.71 -24.26
CA ASN A 522 0.40 -10.28 -23.07
C ASN A 522 -0.37 -8.96 -23.27
N ASP A 523 -0.92 -8.76 -24.44
CA ASP A 523 -1.61 -7.54 -24.90
C ASP A 523 -2.71 -7.03 -23.94
N GLN A 524 -3.46 -7.94 -23.30
CA GLN A 524 -4.49 -7.61 -22.31
C GLN A 524 -3.98 -7.70 -20.86
N ASP A 525 -2.69 -7.79 -20.69
CA ASP A 525 -2.03 -7.87 -19.38
C ASP A 525 -2.59 -9.00 -18.47
N LEU A 526 -2.86 -10.15 -19.06
CA LEU A 526 -3.48 -11.29 -18.36
C LEU A 526 -2.54 -12.01 -17.41
N THR A 527 -1.22 -11.83 -17.55
CA THR A 527 -0.23 -12.58 -16.77
C THR A 527 0.81 -11.69 -16.10
N TYR A 528 1.51 -12.26 -15.14
CA TYR A 528 2.63 -11.62 -14.43
C TYR A 528 3.95 -12.04 -15.06
N ALA A 529 4.41 -11.25 -16.01
CA ALA A 529 5.69 -11.47 -16.72
C ALA A 529 6.17 -10.19 -17.39
N LYS A 530 7.50 -10.00 -17.43
CA LYS A 530 8.12 -8.96 -18.26
C LYS A 530 7.96 -9.31 -19.74
N VAL A 531 7.76 -8.31 -20.57
CA VAL A 531 7.64 -8.49 -22.02
C VAL A 531 8.90 -7.96 -22.71
N ARG A 532 9.43 -8.74 -23.65
CA ARG A 532 10.50 -8.35 -24.56
C ARG A 532 9.99 -8.47 -25.99
N LEU A 533 9.89 -7.33 -26.65
CA LEU A 533 9.45 -7.27 -28.04
C LEU A 533 10.57 -7.72 -28.99
N ASP A 534 10.19 -8.25 -30.13
CA ASP A 534 11.15 -8.40 -31.24
C ASP A 534 11.61 -7.02 -31.78
N GLU A 535 12.73 -6.98 -32.48
CA GLU A 535 13.40 -5.75 -32.93
C GLU A 535 12.46 -4.80 -33.69
N THR A 536 11.65 -5.32 -34.62
CA THR A 536 10.73 -4.48 -35.42
C THR A 536 9.58 -3.95 -34.53
N SER A 537 9.04 -4.79 -33.66
CA SER A 537 7.99 -4.38 -32.73
C SER A 537 8.50 -3.35 -31.73
N LEU A 538 9.75 -3.48 -31.26
CA LEU A 538 10.37 -2.49 -30.38
C LEU A 538 10.56 -1.15 -31.08
N GLU A 539 11.10 -1.15 -32.33
CA GLU A 539 11.24 0.07 -33.10
C GLU A 539 9.89 0.76 -33.36
N THR A 540 8.85 -0.05 -33.65
CA THR A 540 7.49 0.46 -33.87
C THR A 540 6.92 1.05 -32.58
N ALA A 541 7.10 0.38 -31.44
CA ALA A 541 6.69 0.90 -30.13
C ALA A 541 7.37 2.23 -29.81
N LEU A 542 8.70 2.34 -29.95
CA LEU A 542 9.44 3.58 -29.70
C LEU A 542 8.97 4.77 -30.56
N ARG A 543 8.45 4.51 -31.77
CA ARG A 543 8.04 5.56 -32.72
C ARG A 543 6.54 5.81 -32.79
N GLY A 544 5.71 4.85 -32.35
CA GLY A 544 4.26 4.85 -32.58
C GLY A 544 3.42 4.46 -31.38
N LEU A 545 3.97 4.47 -30.17
CA LEU A 545 3.28 3.99 -28.96
C LEU A 545 1.92 4.66 -28.75
N SER A 546 1.83 5.99 -28.89
CA SER A 546 0.56 6.74 -28.78
C SER A 546 -0.46 6.39 -29.85
N GLY A 547 -0.02 5.78 -30.97
CA GLY A 547 -0.91 5.29 -32.02
C GLY A 547 -1.61 3.96 -31.69
N VAL A 548 -1.22 3.26 -30.61
CA VAL A 548 -1.89 2.04 -30.16
C VAL A 548 -3.22 2.40 -29.50
N PRO A 549 -4.37 1.86 -29.99
CA PRO A 549 -5.69 2.35 -29.55
C PRO A 549 -6.07 2.00 -28.11
N ASP A 550 -5.61 0.86 -27.58
CA ASP A 550 -5.99 0.33 -26.28
C ASP A 550 -5.02 0.80 -25.19
N ALA A 551 -5.51 1.45 -24.12
CA ALA A 551 -4.68 1.99 -23.04
C ALA A 551 -3.95 0.89 -22.26
N LEU A 552 -4.60 -0.27 -22.03
CA LEU A 552 -3.96 -1.39 -21.32
C LEU A 552 -2.81 -1.98 -22.16
N THR A 553 -2.94 -2.04 -23.48
CA THR A 553 -1.84 -2.42 -24.37
C THR A 553 -0.69 -1.41 -24.30
N ARG A 554 -1.00 -0.09 -24.29
CA ARG A 554 0.04 0.94 -24.09
C ARG A 554 0.74 0.79 -22.74
N ALA A 555 0.01 0.42 -21.67
CA ALA A 555 0.59 0.10 -20.37
C ALA A 555 1.60 -1.05 -20.45
N VAL A 556 1.28 -2.13 -21.16
CA VAL A 556 2.20 -3.26 -21.38
C VAL A 556 3.47 -2.80 -22.12
N LEU A 557 3.32 -1.94 -23.13
CA LEU A 557 4.46 -1.40 -23.89
C LEU A 557 5.33 -0.48 -23.01
N TRP A 558 4.74 0.45 -22.26
CA TRP A 558 5.48 1.30 -21.32
C TRP A 558 6.21 0.50 -20.25
N ASN A 559 5.57 -0.53 -19.69
CA ASN A 559 6.22 -1.43 -18.75
C ASN A 559 7.37 -2.22 -19.37
N SER A 560 7.22 -2.69 -20.62
CA SER A 560 8.32 -3.32 -21.35
C SER A 560 9.52 -2.39 -21.47
N LEU A 561 9.33 -1.13 -21.88
CA LEU A 561 10.40 -0.13 -21.96
C LEU A 561 11.01 0.20 -20.60
N ARG A 562 10.17 0.36 -19.57
CA ARG A 562 10.59 0.59 -18.18
C ARG A 562 11.50 -0.54 -17.69
N ASP A 563 11.07 -1.79 -17.88
CA ASP A 563 11.84 -2.96 -17.45
C ASP A 563 13.16 -3.09 -18.20
N MET A 564 13.18 -2.78 -19.50
CA MET A 564 14.41 -2.76 -20.29
C MET A 564 15.40 -1.70 -19.80
N VAL A 565 14.93 -0.51 -19.40
CA VAL A 565 15.80 0.53 -18.79
C VAL A 565 16.36 0.03 -17.46
N ARG A 566 15.54 -0.57 -16.60
CA ARG A 566 15.97 -1.10 -15.30
C ARG A 566 16.96 -2.25 -15.43
N ASP A 567 16.82 -3.06 -16.45
CA ASP A 567 17.71 -4.20 -16.73
C ASP A 567 18.99 -3.77 -17.49
N GLY A 568 19.09 -2.49 -17.92
CA GLY A 568 20.24 -1.96 -18.68
C GLY A 568 20.24 -2.37 -20.16
N GLU A 569 19.08 -2.73 -20.70
CA GLU A 569 18.87 -3.16 -22.08
C GLU A 569 18.40 -2.02 -23.00
N LEU A 570 17.86 -0.94 -22.42
CA LEU A 570 17.44 0.27 -23.11
C LEU A 570 18.07 1.48 -22.41
N ASP A 571 18.59 2.43 -23.20
CA ASP A 571 19.13 3.68 -22.66
C ASP A 571 18.02 4.57 -22.06
N GLY A 572 18.27 5.18 -20.90
CA GLY A 572 17.32 6.06 -20.23
C GLY A 572 16.93 7.29 -21.09
N GLY A 573 17.85 7.78 -21.94
CA GLY A 573 17.59 8.86 -22.88
C GLY A 573 16.62 8.44 -23.99
N ASP A 574 16.63 7.16 -24.42
CA ASP A 574 15.64 6.65 -25.39
C ASP A 574 14.24 6.64 -24.76
N TYR A 575 14.13 6.22 -23.48
CA TYR A 575 12.87 6.29 -22.78
C TYR A 575 12.36 7.74 -22.65
N LEU A 576 13.23 8.70 -22.29
CA LEU A 576 12.85 10.11 -22.19
C LEU A 576 12.44 10.68 -23.56
N ARG A 577 13.11 10.30 -24.65
CA ARG A 577 12.71 10.69 -26.01
C ARG A 577 11.33 10.12 -26.38
N THR A 578 11.07 8.87 -26.03
CA THR A 578 9.77 8.23 -26.23
C THR A 578 8.67 8.92 -25.42
N ALA A 579 8.95 9.27 -24.16
CA ALA A 579 8.02 10.03 -23.32
C ALA A 579 7.71 11.42 -23.93
N LEU A 580 8.73 12.13 -24.39
CA LEU A 580 8.56 13.44 -25.03
C LEU A 580 7.73 13.36 -26.31
N ALA A 581 7.84 12.27 -27.08
CA ALA A 581 7.11 12.07 -28.34
C ALA A 581 5.65 11.66 -28.12
N HIS A 582 5.36 10.83 -27.10
CA HIS A 582 4.08 10.14 -27.00
C HIS A 582 3.18 10.61 -25.84
N LEU A 583 3.71 11.11 -24.74
CA LEU A 583 2.86 11.61 -23.64
C LEU A 583 1.99 12.81 -24.02
N PRO A 584 2.38 13.72 -24.92
CA PRO A 584 1.47 14.78 -25.36
C PRO A 584 0.20 14.31 -26.05
N GLU A 585 0.18 13.09 -26.58
CA GLU A 585 -0.98 12.48 -27.25
C GLU A 585 -1.64 11.39 -26.38
N GLU A 586 -1.12 11.15 -25.16
CA GLU A 586 -1.67 10.14 -24.24
C GLU A 586 -2.98 10.65 -23.63
N THR A 587 -3.98 9.77 -23.62
CA THR A 587 -5.32 10.06 -23.09
C THR A 587 -5.60 9.40 -21.73
N ASP A 588 -4.79 8.42 -21.36
CA ASP A 588 -4.90 7.76 -20.07
C ASP A 588 -3.99 8.44 -19.04
N LEU A 589 -4.61 8.96 -18.00
CA LEU A 589 -3.90 9.76 -17.01
C LEU A 589 -2.98 8.92 -16.11
N ALA A 590 -3.31 7.66 -15.85
CA ALA A 590 -2.46 6.76 -15.08
C ALA A 590 -1.14 6.49 -15.84
N LEU A 591 -1.20 6.36 -17.17
CA LEU A 591 -0.02 6.24 -18.01
C LEU A 591 0.87 7.49 -17.93
N VAL A 592 0.28 8.68 -18.07
CA VAL A 592 1.04 9.94 -17.95
C VAL A 592 1.72 10.05 -16.59
N GLN A 593 1.00 9.80 -15.52
CA GLN A 593 1.53 9.85 -14.15
C GLN A 593 2.63 8.82 -13.92
N GLY A 594 2.41 7.56 -14.32
CA GLY A 594 3.39 6.48 -14.14
C GLY A 594 4.68 6.71 -14.91
N VAL A 595 4.58 7.15 -16.15
CA VAL A 595 5.76 7.45 -16.99
C VAL A 595 6.54 8.64 -16.45
N LEU A 596 5.88 9.73 -16.05
CA LEU A 596 6.55 10.89 -15.45
C LEU A 596 7.22 10.54 -14.12
N THR A 597 6.56 9.74 -13.28
CA THR A 597 7.11 9.28 -12.00
C THR A 597 8.38 8.45 -12.21
N PHE A 598 8.34 7.47 -13.11
CA PHE A 598 9.53 6.65 -13.41
C PHE A 598 10.66 7.48 -14.03
N ALA A 599 10.32 8.36 -14.97
CA ALA A 599 11.31 9.23 -15.63
C ALA A 599 12.01 10.17 -14.65
N THR A 600 11.28 10.71 -13.65
CA THR A 600 11.85 11.60 -12.64
C THR A 600 12.61 10.82 -11.57
N ALA A 601 11.94 9.89 -10.87
CA ALA A 601 12.49 9.25 -9.68
C ALA A 601 13.59 8.22 -10.00
N HIS A 602 13.51 7.55 -11.14
CA HIS A 602 14.49 6.54 -11.51
C HIS A 602 15.47 7.04 -12.56
N ILE A 603 15.00 7.54 -13.72
CA ILE A 603 15.94 7.95 -14.78
C ILE A 603 16.71 9.18 -14.34
N ALA A 604 16.04 10.32 -14.07
CA ALA A 604 16.74 11.56 -13.76
C ALA A 604 17.50 11.50 -12.42
N ASP A 605 16.93 10.93 -11.37
CA ASP A 605 17.52 11.00 -10.03
C ASP A 605 18.49 9.85 -9.71
N ARG A 606 18.37 8.68 -10.39
CA ARG A 606 19.18 7.51 -10.04
C ARG A 606 20.03 6.96 -11.19
N PHE A 607 19.50 6.89 -12.42
CA PHE A 607 20.17 6.20 -13.53
C PHE A 607 21.06 7.12 -14.35
N THR A 608 20.79 8.42 -14.39
CA THR A 608 21.73 9.40 -15.00
C THR A 608 22.83 9.79 -14.01
N THR A 609 23.97 10.19 -14.54
CA THR A 609 25.06 10.76 -13.71
C THR A 609 24.66 12.15 -13.20
N PRO A 610 25.33 12.68 -12.16
CA PRO A 610 25.08 14.05 -11.71
C PRO A 610 25.26 15.12 -12.79
N GLU A 611 26.17 14.88 -13.76
CA GLU A 611 26.45 15.75 -14.90
C GLU A 611 25.32 15.71 -15.95
N GLU A 612 24.67 14.58 -16.14
CA GLU A 612 23.58 14.37 -17.11
C GLU A 612 22.21 14.76 -16.57
N ARG A 613 22.02 14.68 -15.24
CA ARG A 613 20.75 14.96 -14.57
C ARG A 613 20.10 16.29 -14.97
N PRO A 614 20.85 17.43 -15.07
CA PRO A 614 20.24 18.69 -15.50
C PRO A 614 19.60 18.63 -16.89
N ALA A 615 20.17 17.86 -17.83
CA ALA A 615 19.61 17.68 -19.17
C ALA A 615 18.34 16.82 -19.14
N ALA A 616 18.31 15.76 -18.32
CA ALA A 616 17.11 14.95 -18.10
C ALA A 616 15.97 15.78 -17.51
N LEU A 617 16.23 16.57 -16.46
CA LEU A 617 15.23 17.47 -15.86
C LEU A 617 14.75 18.55 -16.84
N ALA A 618 15.64 19.09 -17.69
CA ALA A 618 15.27 20.06 -18.73
C ALA A 618 14.30 19.44 -19.74
N THR A 619 14.53 18.18 -20.14
CA THR A 619 13.66 17.42 -21.04
C THR A 619 12.28 17.20 -20.43
N LEU A 620 12.23 16.73 -19.19
CA LEU A 620 10.97 16.55 -18.46
C LEU A 620 10.23 17.87 -18.22
N GLY A 621 10.95 18.93 -17.89
CA GLY A 621 10.39 20.28 -17.77
C GLY A 621 9.82 20.82 -19.08
N ALA A 622 10.45 20.52 -20.21
CA ALA A 622 9.92 20.88 -21.53
C ALA A 622 8.63 20.12 -21.84
N LEU A 623 8.58 18.82 -21.53
CA LEU A 623 7.38 17.99 -21.68
C LEU A 623 6.22 18.53 -20.82
N CYS A 624 6.45 18.77 -19.53
CA CYS A 624 5.42 19.30 -18.63
C CYS A 624 4.90 20.67 -19.10
N ARG A 625 5.78 21.56 -19.56
CA ARG A 625 5.36 22.86 -20.13
C ARG A 625 4.55 22.71 -21.41
N ASP A 626 4.86 21.71 -22.25
CA ASP A 626 4.05 21.43 -23.44
C ASP A 626 2.64 20.95 -23.06
N LEU A 627 2.53 20.03 -22.10
CA LEU A 627 1.25 19.57 -21.58
C LEU A 627 0.43 20.70 -20.95
N ILE A 628 1.04 21.59 -20.14
CA ILE A 628 0.40 22.77 -19.58
C ILE A 628 -0.16 23.67 -20.69
N ARG A 629 0.62 23.94 -21.74
CA ARG A 629 0.21 24.77 -22.88
C ARG A 629 -0.95 24.16 -23.67
N ARG A 630 -0.93 22.84 -23.89
CA ARG A 630 -1.99 22.13 -24.62
C ARG A 630 -3.32 22.08 -23.88
N THR A 631 -3.30 22.19 -22.56
CA THR A 631 -4.47 22.15 -21.68
C THR A 631 -4.88 23.53 -21.17
N GLU A 632 -4.35 24.62 -21.77
CA GLU A 632 -4.64 26.01 -21.32
C GLU A 632 -6.11 26.43 -21.52
N ASP A 633 -6.80 25.79 -22.46
CA ASP A 633 -8.23 26.00 -22.70
C ASP A 633 -9.14 25.30 -21.67
N GLY A 634 -8.58 24.57 -20.70
CA GLY A 634 -9.32 23.82 -19.70
C GLY A 634 -9.92 22.51 -20.21
N SER A 635 -9.48 22.02 -21.37
CA SER A 635 -9.99 20.79 -22.01
C SER A 635 -9.76 19.53 -21.17
N ASP A 636 -8.65 19.46 -20.41
CA ASP A 636 -8.30 18.35 -19.54
C ASP A 636 -7.69 18.84 -18.22
N PRO A 637 -8.52 19.07 -17.19
CA PRO A 637 -8.05 19.52 -15.87
C PRO A 637 -7.11 18.52 -15.17
N GLY A 638 -7.33 17.22 -15.35
CA GLY A 638 -6.53 16.15 -14.75
C GLY A 638 -5.11 16.11 -15.32
N LEU A 639 -5.00 16.09 -16.65
CA LEU A 639 -3.71 16.15 -17.34
C LEU A 639 -2.97 17.46 -17.01
N ARG A 640 -3.69 18.58 -16.94
CA ARG A 640 -3.12 19.86 -16.55
C ARG A 640 -2.55 19.84 -15.15
N LEU A 641 -3.29 19.32 -14.16
CA LEU A 641 -2.83 19.20 -12.78
C LEU A 641 -1.58 18.32 -12.68
N THR A 642 -1.59 17.18 -13.38
CA THR A 642 -0.44 16.27 -13.45
C THR A 642 0.79 16.98 -14.05
N ALA A 643 0.61 17.72 -15.14
CA ALA A 643 1.68 18.47 -15.78
C ALA A 643 2.22 19.61 -14.90
N VAL A 644 1.36 20.32 -14.15
CA VAL A 644 1.76 21.37 -13.21
C VAL A 644 2.58 20.78 -12.06
N ARG A 645 2.13 19.68 -11.44
CA ARG A 645 2.86 18.96 -10.40
C ARG A 645 4.23 18.51 -10.92
N GLY A 646 4.28 17.91 -12.11
CA GLY A 646 5.53 17.49 -12.74
C GLY A 646 6.46 18.67 -13.02
N ALA A 647 5.93 19.79 -13.52
CA ALA A 647 6.73 21.00 -13.79
C ALA A 647 7.35 21.58 -12.52
N ILE A 648 6.63 21.54 -11.39
CA ILE A 648 7.16 21.96 -10.09
C ILE A 648 8.32 21.03 -9.66
N ASP A 649 8.10 19.73 -9.71
CA ASP A 649 9.07 18.74 -9.22
C ASP A 649 10.41 18.79 -9.96
N VAL A 650 10.36 18.98 -11.28
CA VAL A 650 11.56 19.01 -12.14
C VAL A 650 12.12 20.42 -12.37
N ALA A 651 11.56 21.46 -11.74
CA ALA A 651 12.01 22.84 -11.94
C ALA A 651 13.47 23.01 -11.52
N THR A 652 14.26 23.60 -12.39
CA THR A 652 15.68 23.96 -12.13
C THR A 652 15.87 25.48 -11.93
N GLN A 653 14.83 26.27 -12.18
CA GLN A 653 14.81 27.72 -12.03
C GLN A 653 13.69 28.11 -11.07
N ALA A 654 13.99 29.07 -10.20
CA ALA A 654 13.08 29.51 -9.16
C ALA A 654 12.03 30.52 -9.64
N GLU A 655 12.37 31.35 -10.62
CA GLU A 655 11.58 32.52 -11.00
C GLU A 655 10.12 32.18 -11.42
N PRO A 656 9.86 31.15 -12.25
CA PRO A 656 8.50 30.77 -12.59
C PRO A 656 7.66 30.36 -11.35
N LEU A 657 8.28 29.59 -10.44
CA LEU A 657 7.62 29.12 -9.22
C LEU A 657 7.32 30.27 -8.24
N GLN A 658 8.25 31.23 -8.11
CA GLN A 658 8.04 32.44 -7.30
C GLN A 658 6.91 33.29 -7.86
N ALA A 659 6.82 33.43 -9.21
CA ALA A 659 5.73 34.12 -9.87
C ALA A 659 4.38 33.45 -9.55
N TRP A 660 4.30 32.11 -9.68
CA TRP A 660 3.07 31.37 -9.36
C TRP A 660 2.63 31.56 -7.90
N LEU A 661 3.56 31.48 -6.94
CA LEU A 661 3.25 31.72 -5.52
C LEU A 661 2.74 33.15 -5.27
N THR A 662 3.34 34.14 -5.93
CA THR A 662 2.96 35.55 -5.80
C THR A 662 1.60 35.84 -6.40
N GLU A 663 1.33 35.29 -7.58
CA GLU A 663 0.07 35.45 -8.31
C GLU A 663 -1.04 34.56 -7.74
N GLY A 664 -0.69 33.51 -7.00
CA GLY A 664 -1.60 32.51 -6.43
C GLY A 664 -2.21 31.58 -7.47
N THR A 665 -1.63 31.52 -8.68
CA THR A 665 -2.15 30.71 -9.79
C THR A 665 -1.05 30.39 -10.79
N VAL A 666 -1.23 29.26 -11.49
CA VAL A 666 -0.46 28.96 -12.72
C VAL A 666 -1.12 29.68 -13.89
N PRO A 667 -0.38 30.24 -14.86
CA PRO A 667 -0.97 30.84 -16.07
C PRO A 667 -1.97 29.90 -16.74
N GLY A 668 -3.22 30.33 -16.90
CA GLY A 668 -4.33 29.49 -17.41
C GLY A 668 -4.93 28.52 -16.38
N GLY A 669 -4.58 28.66 -15.09
CA GLY A 669 -4.98 27.78 -13.98
C GLY A 669 -4.11 26.54 -13.83
N PRO A 670 -4.25 25.76 -12.77
CA PRO A 670 -5.17 25.96 -11.64
C PRO A 670 -4.72 27.10 -10.71
N ALA A 671 -5.63 27.55 -9.84
CA ALA A 671 -5.24 28.31 -8.65
C ALA A 671 -4.35 27.43 -7.76
N LEU A 672 -3.38 28.05 -7.07
CA LEU A 672 -2.54 27.29 -6.13
C LEU A 672 -3.32 27.02 -4.84
N ASP A 673 -3.84 25.82 -4.75
CA ASP A 673 -4.41 25.26 -3.53
C ASP A 673 -3.31 24.89 -2.51
N PRO A 674 -3.65 24.46 -1.29
CA PRO A 674 -2.65 24.12 -0.29
C PRO A 674 -1.59 23.09 -0.75
N GLU A 675 -1.98 22.05 -1.48
CA GLU A 675 -1.03 21.04 -2.00
C GLU A 675 -0.02 21.65 -2.96
N LEU A 676 -0.49 22.36 -3.97
CA LEU A 676 0.38 22.99 -4.97
C LEU A 676 1.27 24.08 -4.36
N ARG A 677 0.78 24.81 -3.35
CA ARG A 677 1.57 25.82 -2.64
C ARG A 677 2.72 25.19 -1.87
N TRP A 678 2.44 24.15 -1.07
CA TRP A 678 3.48 23.45 -0.31
C TRP A 678 4.48 22.75 -1.23
N ARG A 679 4.01 22.12 -2.32
CA ARG A 679 4.89 21.52 -3.32
C ARG A 679 5.81 22.54 -3.98
N THR A 680 5.27 23.69 -4.36
CA THR A 680 6.04 24.80 -4.94
C THR A 680 7.06 25.34 -3.95
N LEU A 681 6.67 25.57 -2.70
CA LEU A 681 7.55 26.08 -1.65
C LEU A 681 8.66 25.09 -1.32
N ALA A 682 8.36 23.79 -1.27
CA ALA A 682 9.36 22.74 -1.08
C ALA A 682 10.41 22.73 -2.21
N ARG A 683 9.98 22.86 -3.47
CA ARG A 683 10.93 22.95 -4.59
C ARG A 683 11.77 24.24 -4.54
N LEU A 684 11.18 25.35 -4.17
CA LEU A 684 11.94 26.60 -3.94
C LEU A 684 12.94 26.48 -2.79
N ALA A 685 12.61 25.75 -1.72
CA ALA A 685 13.54 25.44 -0.64
C ALA A 685 14.74 24.63 -1.14
N VAL A 686 14.50 23.58 -1.95
CA VAL A 686 15.58 22.79 -2.59
C VAL A 686 16.51 23.69 -3.41
N LEU A 687 15.94 24.64 -4.17
CA LEU A 687 16.69 25.57 -5.02
C LEU A 687 17.34 26.74 -4.27
N GLY A 688 17.15 26.84 -2.94
CA GLY A 688 17.66 27.93 -2.12
C GLY A 688 17.00 29.29 -2.41
N ALA A 689 15.77 29.28 -2.93
CA ALA A 689 15.03 30.46 -3.36
C ALA A 689 13.87 30.84 -2.41
N THR A 690 13.86 30.28 -1.22
CA THR A 690 12.96 30.61 -0.11
C THR A 690 13.69 30.50 1.23
N ASP A 691 13.04 30.93 2.31
CA ASP A 691 13.60 30.97 3.67
C ASP A 691 12.57 30.54 4.72
N GLU A 692 13.01 30.47 5.99
CA GLU A 692 12.16 30.11 7.13
C GLU A 692 10.99 31.09 7.30
N ALA A 693 11.16 32.38 6.98
CA ALA A 693 10.10 33.37 7.15
C ALA A 693 8.94 33.10 6.15
N ALA A 694 9.25 32.72 4.91
CA ALA A 694 8.25 32.34 3.92
C ALA A 694 7.56 31.01 4.29
N ILE A 695 8.30 30.03 4.82
CA ILE A 695 7.74 28.76 5.30
C ILE A 695 6.78 29.01 6.48
N ALA A 696 7.18 29.82 7.44
CA ALA A 696 6.33 30.18 8.58
C ALA A 696 5.06 30.91 8.15
N ALA A 697 5.17 31.85 7.21
CA ALA A 697 4.02 32.57 6.67
C ALA A 697 3.02 31.64 5.94
N GLU A 698 3.50 30.61 5.25
CA GLU A 698 2.63 29.62 4.62
C GLU A 698 1.99 28.70 5.66
N LEU A 699 2.72 28.35 6.73
CA LEU A 699 2.17 27.57 7.85
C LEU A 699 1.08 28.35 8.61
N ASP A 700 1.25 29.66 8.78
CA ASP A 700 0.20 30.53 9.34
C ASP A 700 -1.06 30.56 8.46
N ARG A 701 -0.90 30.39 7.14
CA ARG A 701 -2.01 30.29 6.18
C ARG A 701 -2.68 28.92 6.21
N ASP A 702 -1.91 27.85 6.34
CA ASP A 702 -2.38 26.48 6.41
C ASP A 702 -1.84 25.77 7.65
N PRO A 703 -2.43 26.00 8.84
CA PRO A 703 -1.98 25.40 10.10
C PRO A 703 -2.38 23.93 10.25
N SER A 704 -2.96 23.31 9.24
CA SER A 704 -3.43 21.93 9.27
C SER A 704 -2.31 20.90 9.46
N ALA A 705 -2.68 19.62 9.67
CA ALA A 705 -1.72 18.52 9.75
C ALA A 705 -0.84 18.45 8.48
N THR A 706 -1.45 18.50 7.29
CA THR A 706 -0.71 18.53 6.02
C THR A 706 0.15 19.78 5.85
N GLY A 707 -0.27 20.93 6.42
CA GLY A 707 0.54 22.14 6.49
C GLY A 707 1.76 21.97 7.39
N GLN A 708 1.63 21.31 8.54
CA GLN A 708 2.76 20.98 9.43
C GLN A 708 3.78 20.07 8.72
N GLU A 709 3.30 19.07 7.98
CA GLU A 709 4.16 18.19 7.16
C GLU A 709 4.85 18.97 6.03
N GLY A 710 4.12 19.83 5.32
CA GLY A 710 4.66 20.74 4.30
C GLY A 710 5.78 21.62 4.85
N ALA A 711 5.56 22.23 6.01
CA ALA A 711 6.57 23.07 6.68
C ALA A 711 7.79 22.24 7.11
N ALA A 712 7.59 21.04 7.68
CA ALA A 712 8.68 20.14 8.08
C ALA A 712 9.54 19.74 6.87
N ARG A 713 8.91 19.38 5.76
CA ARG A 713 9.59 19.05 4.50
C ARG A 713 10.37 20.25 3.95
N CYS A 714 9.77 21.44 3.90
CA CYS A 714 10.42 22.65 3.41
C CYS A 714 11.63 23.03 4.25
N ARG A 715 11.52 22.99 5.59
CA ARG A 715 12.64 23.29 6.51
C ARG A 715 13.81 22.34 6.32
N ALA A 716 13.52 21.03 6.21
CA ALA A 716 14.54 20.02 5.95
C ALA A 716 15.18 20.16 4.55
N ALA A 717 14.46 20.76 3.60
CA ALA A 717 14.94 20.99 2.22
C ALA A 717 15.78 22.27 2.05
N LEU A 718 15.85 23.14 3.03
CA LEU A 718 16.70 24.35 2.95
C LEU A 718 18.17 23.97 2.80
N PRO A 719 18.93 24.63 1.88
CA PRO A 719 20.36 24.39 1.68
C PRO A 719 21.21 25.14 2.72
N ASP A 720 20.90 24.93 4.00
CA ASP A 720 21.55 25.55 5.14
C ASP A 720 22.05 24.46 6.11
N PRO A 721 23.34 24.47 6.50
CA PRO A 721 23.89 23.49 7.44
C PRO A 721 23.15 23.42 8.78
N ALA A 722 22.65 24.52 9.30
CA ALA A 722 21.94 24.56 10.57
C ALA A 722 20.53 23.92 10.42
N ALA A 723 19.84 24.16 9.30
CA ALA A 723 18.56 23.53 8.99
C ALA A 723 18.73 22.01 8.82
N LYS A 724 19.79 21.55 8.13
CA LYS A 724 20.10 20.12 8.01
C LYS A 724 20.40 19.48 9.37
N ALA A 725 21.19 20.14 10.21
CA ALA A 725 21.50 19.62 11.55
C ALA A 725 20.23 19.52 12.43
N ALA A 726 19.37 20.54 12.40
CA ALA A 726 18.10 20.54 13.15
C ALA A 726 17.15 19.43 12.68
N ALA A 727 17.00 19.24 11.35
CA ALA A 727 16.18 18.16 10.78
C ALA A 727 16.72 16.78 11.18
N TRP A 728 18.06 16.59 11.15
CA TRP A 728 18.69 15.34 11.56
C TRP A 728 18.47 15.04 13.04
N GLU A 729 18.64 16.04 13.91
CA GLU A 729 18.38 15.91 15.35
C GLU A 729 16.92 15.56 15.64
N ALA A 730 15.98 16.22 14.96
CA ALA A 730 14.56 15.93 15.11
C ALA A 730 14.21 14.48 14.72
N MET A 731 14.79 13.96 13.62
CA MET A 731 14.54 12.59 13.17
C MET A 731 15.20 11.53 14.06
N PHE A 732 16.46 11.72 14.44
CA PHE A 732 17.26 10.63 14.98
C PHE A 732 17.62 10.76 16.46
N ALA A 733 17.65 11.96 17.02
CA ALA A 733 17.99 12.19 18.44
C ALA A 733 16.77 12.43 19.33
N SER A 734 15.63 12.76 18.74
CA SER A 734 14.35 13.02 19.44
C SER A 734 13.30 11.98 19.13
N ASP A 735 12.37 11.75 20.07
CA ASP A 735 11.18 10.90 19.89
C ASP A 735 9.90 11.73 19.65
N GLY A 736 10.05 13.05 19.43
CA GLY A 736 8.93 13.99 19.35
C GLY A 736 8.14 13.95 18.04
N LEU A 737 8.74 13.49 16.93
CA LEU A 737 8.05 13.42 15.65
C LEU A 737 7.11 12.22 15.60
N SER A 738 5.90 12.43 15.06
CA SER A 738 5.03 11.34 14.63
C SER A 738 5.64 10.62 13.41
N ASN A 739 5.06 9.50 13.02
CA ASN A 739 5.40 8.77 11.78
C ASN A 739 5.34 9.69 10.55
N TYR A 740 4.29 10.51 10.43
CA TYR A 740 4.09 11.42 9.29
C TYR A 740 5.08 12.59 9.28
N LEU A 741 5.30 13.25 10.42
CA LEU A 741 6.28 14.33 10.50
C LEU A 741 7.72 13.85 10.29
N PHE A 742 8.04 12.64 10.78
CA PHE A 742 9.32 12.00 10.47
C PHE A 742 9.50 11.80 8.96
N THR A 743 8.50 11.24 8.30
CA THR A 743 8.51 10.98 6.85
C THR A 743 8.63 12.28 6.05
N ALA A 744 7.86 13.31 6.40
CA ALA A 744 7.92 14.61 5.73
C ALA A 744 9.31 15.26 5.88
N THR A 745 9.89 15.19 7.07
CA THR A 745 11.26 15.70 7.34
C THR A 745 12.29 14.94 6.52
N ALA A 746 12.21 13.62 6.49
CA ALA A 746 13.12 12.76 5.75
C ALA A 746 13.07 13.02 4.23
N GLN A 747 11.87 13.19 3.67
CA GLN A 747 11.66 13.54 2.27
C GLN A 747 12.27 14.89 1.87
N GLY A 748 12.32 15.85 2.80
CA GLY A 748 12.98 17.14 2.58
C GLY A 748 14.51 17.08 2.69
N PHE A 749 15.06 16.15 3.47
CA PHE A 749 16.47 16.16 3.86
C PHE A 749 17.44 15.87 2.71
N TRP A 750 17.21 14.75 1.99
CA TRP A 750 18.09 14.28 0.93
C TRP A 750 17.69 14.86 -0.43
N GLN A 751 18.50 15.81 -0.93
CA GLN A 751 18.25 16.44 -2.22
C GLN A 751 19.47 16.31 -3.12
N PRO A 752 19.33 15.82 -4.38
CA PRO A 752 20.46 15.71 -5.29
C PRO A 752 21.22 17.02 -5.51
N GLU A 753 20.49 18.15 -5.53
CA GLU A 753 21.05 19.50 -5.66
C GLU A 753 21.95 19.92 -4.51
N GLN A 754 21.84 19.22 -3.37
CA GLN A 754 22.52 19.55 -2.11
C GLN A 754 23.46 18.43 -1.64
N ALA A 755 23.92 17.58 -2.59
CA ALA A 755 24.72 16.41 -2.26
C ALA A 755 26.01 16.75 -1.49
N ASP A 756 26.71 17.84 -1.82
CA ASP A 756 27.91 18.25 -1.10
C ASP A 756 27.63 18.63 0.35
N LEU A 757 26.46 19.21 0.63
CA LEU A 757 26.03 19.61 1.97
C LEU A 757 25.69 18.44 2.87
N THR A 758 25.10 17.38 2.30
CA THR A 758 24.56 16.26 3.07
C THR A 758 25.45 15.01 3.05
N ARG A 759 26.58 15.02 2.34
CA ARG A 759 27.53 13.89 2.23
C ARG A 759 27.99 13.35 3.59
N GLU A 760 28.28 14.22 4.54
CA GLU A 760 28.73 13.85 5.89
C GLU A 760 27.70 13.03 6.69
N TYR A 761 26.42 13.12 6.32
CA TYR A 761 25.33 12.37 6.99
C TYR A 761 25.19 10.93 6.48
N VAL A 762 25.75 10.57 5.32
CA VAL A 762 25.64 9.22 4.77
C VAL A 762 26.17 8.15 5.75
N PRO A 763 27.38 8.23 6.29
CA PRO A 763 27.83 7.24 7.27
C PRO A 763 27.07 7.31 8.60
N ARG A 764 26.54 8.50 8.95
CA ARG A 764 25.73 8.66 10.17
C ARG A 764 24.38 7.96 10.06
N PHE A 765 23.77 7.97 8.87
CA PHE A 765 22.46 7.34 8.64
C PHE A 765 22.43 5.90 9.13
N TYR A 766 23.40 5.07 8.72
CA TYR A 766 23.38 3.63 9.04
C TYR A 766 23.42 3.37 10.55
N ARG A 767 24.18 4.18 11.32
CA ARG A 767 24.23 4.08 12.77
C ARG A 767 22.95 4.59 13.44
N ASP A 768 22.49 5.76 13.00
CA ASP A 768 21.40 6.49 13.66
C ASP A 768 20.04 5.83 13.33
N ALA A 769 19.87 5.25 12.14
CA ALA A 769 18.69 4.47 11.75
C ALA A 769 18.53 3.18 12.60
N VAL A 770 19.65 2.47 12.89
CA VAL A 770 19.62 1.31 13.78
C VAL A 770 19.15 1.73 15.17
N ALA A 771 19.70 2.83 15.71
CA ALA A 771 19.32 3.33 17.04
C ALA A 771 17.84 3.77 17.12
N VAL A 772 17.29 4.38 16.07
CA VAL A 772 15.85 4.76 16.01
C VAL A 772 14.97 3.51 15.93
N ALA A 773 15.34 2.54 15.10
CA ALA A 773 14.60 1.30 14.95
C ALA A 773 14.47 0.52 16.26
N ASP A 774 15.58 0.42 17.02
CA ASP A 774 15.59 -0.23 18.32
C ASP A 774 14.73 0.50 19.38
N ARG A 775 14.69 1.83 19.30
CA ARG A 775 14.04 2.67 20.31
C ARG A 775 12.55 2.87 20.04
N ARG A 776 12.15 3.04 18.75
CA ARG A 776 10.82 3.51 18.39
C ARG A 776 9.90 2.46 17.75
N GLY A 777 10.39 1.26 17.51
CA GLY A 777 9.61 0.14 17.02
C GLY A 777 9.52 0.01 15.48
N PRO A 778 8.74 -0.99 14.99
CA PRO A 778 8.75 -1.41 13.59
C PRO A 778 8.30 -0.34 12.60
N ALA A 779 7.23 0.41 12.90
CA ALA A 779 6.73 1.47 12.00
C ALA A 779 7.78 2.55 11.75
N MET A 780 8.49 2.98 12.79
CA MET A 780 9.56 3.97 12.66
C MET A 780 10.81 3.38 12.01
N ALA A 781 11.11 2.12 12.23
CA ALA A 781 12.18 1.40 11.55
C ALA A 781 11.96 1.36 10.04
N GLU A 782 10.73 1.08 9.63
CA GLU A 782 10.33 1.10 8.22
C GLU A 782 10.41 2.51 7.62
N ALA A 783 9.85 3.52 8.30
CA ALA A 783 9.92 4.91 7.87
C ALA A 783 11.38 5.40 7.71
N ALA A 784 12.26 5.07 8.66
CA ALA A 784 13.67 5.40 8.59
C ALA A 784 14.38 4.71 7.41
N GLY A 785 14.17 3.40 7.23
CA GLY A 785 14.78 2.64 6.16
C GLY A 785 14.29 3.04 4.77
N ARG A 786 13.03 3.45 4.64
CA ARG A 786 12.41 3.81 3.35
C ARG A 786 12.65 5.28 2.97
N HIS A 787 12.40 6.21 3.88
CA HIS A 787 12.34 7.64 3.58
C HIS A 787 13.59 8.41 3.95
N ALA A 788 14.35 7.94 4.95
CA ALA A 788 15.59 8.60 5.35
C ALA A 788 16.86 7.95 4.76
N PHE A 789 16.74 6.95 3.87
CA PHE A 789 17.86 6.37 3.15
C PHE A 789 18.51 7.41 2.23
N PRO A 790 19.86 7.49 2.12
CA PRO A 790 20.57 8.49 1.33
C PRO A 790 20.51 8.21 -0.20
N THR A 791 19.31 8.23 -0.77
CA THR A 791 19.02 7.86 -2.17
C THR A 791 19.79 8.66 -3.23
N PRO A 792 20.17 9.95 -3.06
CA PRO A 792 20.92 10.67 -4.08
C PRO A 792 22.36 10.18 -4.26
N TYR A 793 22.88 9.41 -3.32
CA TYR A 793 24.27 8.94 -3.35
C TYR A 793 24.39 7.58 -4.02
N VAL A 794 24.28 7.58 -5.36
CA VAL A 794 24.49 6.37 -6.19
C VAL A 794 25.99 6.19 -6.42
N ASP A 795 26.68 5.66 -5.39
CA ASP A 795 28.12 5.41 -5.42
C ASP A 795 28.51 4.15 -4.58
N ALA A 796 29.71 3.62 -4.89
CA ALA A 796 30.22 2.40 -4.26
C ALA A 796 30.45 2.55 -2.75
N GLU A 797 30.72 3.77 -2.25
CA GLU A 797 30.96 4.01 -0.83
C GLU A 797 29.65 3.89 -0.02
N THR A 798 28.56 4.46 -0.54
CA THR A 798 27.23 4.34 0.09
C THR A 798 26.79 2.86 0.15
N LEU A 799 27.02 2.10 -0.94
CA LEU A 799 26.74 0.67 -0.98
C LEU A 799 27.56 -0.11 0.08
N ARG A 800 28.87 0.12 0.13
CA ARG A 800 29.78 -0.52 1.08
C ARG A 800 29.37 -0.27 2.54
N LEU A 801 29.04 0.97 2.89
CA LEU A 801 28.58 1.34 4.23
C LEU A 801 27.29 0.61 4.62
N GLY A 802 26.36 0.45 3.67
CA GLY A 802 25.12 -0.29 3.89
C GLY A 802 25.36 -1.78 4.11
N GLU A 803 26.22 -2.40 3.31
CA GLU A 803 26.60 -3.81 3.47
C GLU A 803 27.31 -4.06 4.82
N GLU A 804 28.15 -3.14 5.25
CA GLU A 804 28.79 -3.17 6.57
C GLU A 804 27.74 -3.06 7.69
N CYS A 805 26.76 -2.16 7.57
CA CYS A 805 25.67 -2.06 8.53
C CYS A 805 24.87 -3.37 8.64
N LEU A 806 24.50 -3.97 7.50
CA LEU A 806 23.78 -5.25 7.49
C LEU A 806 24.55 -6.41 8.14
N ARG A 807 25.88 -6.40 8.00
CA ARG A 807 26.77 -7.44 8.53
C ARG A 807 27.06 -7.26 10.02
N ASP A 808 27.39 -6.01 10.44
CA ASP A 808 28.05 -5.73 11.70
C ASP A 808 27.13 -5.10 12.76
N ALA A 809 26.06 -4.38 12.36
CA ALA A 809 25.19 -3.64 13.28
C ALA A 809 23.92 -4.39 13.72
N ALA A 810 23.62 -5.55 13.12
CA ALA A 810 22.44 -6.36 13.42
C ALA A 810 21.12 -5.54 13.50
N PRO A 811 20.72 -4.79 12.45
CA PRO A 811 19.51 -3.99 12.49
C PRO A 811 18.27 -4.85 12.73
N THR A 812 17.21 -4.25 13.32
CA THR A 812 15.91 -4.91 13.52
C THR A 812 15.37 -5.49 12.21
N PRO A 813 14.55 -6.56 12.22
CA PRO A 813 14.05 -7.18 11.00
C PRO A 813 13.39 -6.18 10.03
N ALA A 814 12.57 -5.25 10.51
CA ALA A 814 11.92 -4.23 9.69
C ALA A 814 12.93 -3.29 9.01
N LEU A 815 13.89 -2.75 9.75
CA LEU A 815 14.94 -1.90 9.17
C LEU A 815 15.85 -2.70 8.22
N ARG A 816 16.23 -3.92 8.62
CA ARG A 816 17.07 -4.79 7.78
C ARG A 816 16.45 -5.03 6.41
N ARG A 817 15.14 -5.34 6.37
CA ARG A 817 14.41 -5.55 5.11
C ARG A 817 14.52 -4.32 4.21
N LYS A 818 14.22 -3.14 4.74
CA LYS A 818 14.28 -1.89 3.95
C LYS A 818 15.69 -1.55 3.48
N LEU A 819 16.72 -1.79 4.31
CA LEU A 819 18.11 -1.59 3.90
C LEU A 819 18.52 -2.56 2.78
N VAL A 820 18.13 -3.83 2.83
CA VAL A 820 18.37 -4.78 1.74
C VAL A 820 17.73 -4.30 0.44
N ASP A 821 16.48 -3.84 0.49
CA ASP A 821 15.76 -3.33 -0.68
C ASP A 821 16.44 -2.09 -1.27
N GLN A 822 16.83 -1.12 -0.44
CA GLN A 822 17.48 0.12 -0.88
C GLN A 822 18.88 -0.13 -1.47
N LEU A 823 19.62 -1.07 -0.89
CA LEU A 823 20.96 -1.41 -1.37
C LEU A 823 20.91 -2.18 -2.70
N ASP A 824 19.90 -3.02 -2.92
CA ASP A 824 19.66 -3.64 -4.22
C ASP A 824 19.33 -2.59 -5.30
N ASP A 825 18.43 -1.66 -4.99
CA ASP A 825 18.10 -0.56 -5.89
C ASP A 825 19.33 0.33 -6.18
N LEU A 826 20.19 0.55 -5.19
CA LEU A 826 21.45 1.29 -5.36
C LEU A 826 22.43 0.53 -6.26
N ALA A 827 22.61 -0.77 -6.04
CA ALA A 827 23.49 -1.62 -6.85
C ALA A 827 23.01 -1.71 -8.31
N ARG A 828 21.67 -1.78 -8.50
CA ARG A 828 21.06 -1.74 -9.84
C ARG A 828 21.30 -0.41 -10.54
N ALA A 829 21.15 0.72 -9.84
CA ALA A 829 21.41 2.04 -10.41
C ALA A 829 22.88 2.21 -10.82
N LEU A 830 23.83 1.70 -10.01
CA LEU A 830 25.26 1.67 -10.40
C LEU A 830 25.49 0.89 -11.68
N LYS A 831 24.89 -0.31 -11.78
CA LYS A 831 24.99 -1.14 -12.99
C LYS A 831 24.43 -0.46 -14.23
N VAL A 832 23.26 0.20 -14.13
CA VAL A 832 22.66 0.92 -15.25
C VAL A 832 23.55 2.07 -15.70
N ARG A 833 24.14 2.86 -14.76
CA ARG A 833 25.08 3.93 -15.09
C ARG A 833 26.34 3.42 -15.81
N GLU A 834 26.88 2.26 -15.39
CA GLU A 834 28.06 1.63 -16.03
C GLU A 834 27.74 1.18 -17.47
N GLY A 835 26.53 0.64 -17.70
CA GLY A 835 26.10 0.19 -19.03
C GLY A 835 25.80 1.33 -20.00
N SER A 836 25.33 2.48 -19.52
CA SER A 836 25.06 3.67 -20.34
C SER A 836 26.34 4.40 -20.80
N GLY A 837 27.48 4.11 -20.17
CA GLY A 837 28.81 4.70 -20.53
C GLY A 837 29.60 3.91 -21.55
N SER A 838 29.11 2.77 -22.02
CA SER A 838 29.74 1.93 -23.05
C SER A 838 28.94 1.97 -24.37
#